data_bdab6455bdeb8194f44eb40794900d0f
#
_entry.id   bdab6455bdeb8194f44eb40794900d0f
#
_cell.length_a   1.000
_cell.length_b   1.000
_cell.length_c   1.000
_cell.angle_alpha   90.00
_cell.angle_beta   90.00
_cell.angle_gamma   90.00
#
_symmetry.space_group_name_H-M   'P 1'
#
loop_
_entity.id
_entity.type
_entity.pdbx_description
1 polymer ?
#
loop_
_entity_poly.entity_id
_entity_poly.type
_entity_poly.pdbx_seq_one_letter_code
_entity_poly.pdbx_strand_id
1 'polypeptide(L)'
;MAAGSPRDPALSGAFMGVTISASGARWQESPKAVSDIDLDRFAAGLAQNFADLPLPIARILASRGISAETLPTYIDPKLRDLLPDPSRFRDMDRAAARLADCVEAGEPIGVFGDYDVDGAAAAALLVTVMRELGVAVDVHIPDRFSEGYGPNEAALMALRERGAKLLVTVDCGITAHAPLAAVADTGMDVIVIDHHIAGPVLPPAHSVINPNRLDETGEYGSLCAAGVCFITLVGLVRELRARHFFTDERPAPDLMMRLDLVALATVCDVVPLVGLNRAFVAQGLKIMAKRQNPGLASLADVAGMKTAPNAYALGFLLGPRINAGGRIGASETGVRLLATDRTDEAVGLAARLDLYNQERRQIEEGIRQQAIDRAEAMIGDGDIGTSGTDRSGAGKAGAGKGTDVLVLADREWHEGVIGIVAGRLRERFGKPACVIALGSDGVGKGSGRSIAGFRLGSAIIAAHQAGILLGGGGHDMAAGFSVEESKIEALQAFLAERLAQDLAGEAPQLVREVSAVLSCAGVRPEIADWLETLGPFGNGNPEPRFVLPDCRVTFAKPVGSDGAHISCRIDDGGGTALNAIAFQAGGAPLGRLLLAAAGDGRYVHVLGKVRRDGFRGGRAMQIEIEDAATPPQSVFGAGGDR
;
A
#
# COMPACT_ATOMS: atom_id res chain seq x y z
N MET A 1 31.86 44.45 -5.46
CA MET A 1 30.53 43.83 -5.77
C MET A 1 30.78 42.82 -6.89
N ALA A 2 30.90 41.56 -6.49
CA ALA A 2 31.04 40.47 -7.47
C ALA A 2 29.60 39.93 -7.73
N ALA A 3 29.17 40.05 -8.99
CA ALA A 3 27.92 39.52 -9.46
C ALA A 3 27.96 37.98 -9.34
N GLY A 4 27.11 37.39 -8.51
CA GLY A 4 26.92 35.97 -8.40
C GLY A 4 26.40 35.42 -9.73
N SER A 5 27.08 34.40 -10.27
CA SER A 5 26.60 33.63 -11.40
C SER A 5 25.16 33.15 -11.17
N PRO A 6 24.30 33.21 -12.19
CA PRO A 6 22.95 32.67 -12.06
C PRO A 6 23.03 31.18 -11.72
N ARG A 7 22.46 30.76 -10.59
CA ARG A 7 22.29 29.33 -10.27
C ARG A 7 21.38 28.73 -11.35
N ASP A 8 21.83 27.65 -11.95
CA ASP A 8 21.05 26.88 -12.92
C ASP A 8 19.71 26.47 -12.27
N PRO A 9 18.56 26.89 -12.81
CA PRO A 9 17.25 26.55 -12.25
C PRO A 9 17.01 25.02 -12.12
N ALA A 10 17.70 24.21 -12.96
CA ALA A 10 17.63 22.74 -12.90
C ALA A 10 18.25 22.16 -11.61
N LEU A 11 19.17 22.89 -10.94
CA LEU A 11 19.80 22.47 -9.69
C LEU A 11 19.02 22.92 -8.45
N SER A 12 18.05 23.82 -8.58
CA SER A 12 17.24 24.30 -7.47
C SER A 12 16.29 23.19 -6.99
N GLY A 13 16.55 22.64 -5.78
CA GLY A 13 15.74 21.61 -5.12
C GLY A 13 16.19 20.16 -5.30
N ALA A 14 17.23 19.85 -6.08
CA ALA A 14 17.83 18.51 -6.11
C ALA A 14 18.70 18.27 -4.86
N PHE A 15 18.45 17.20 -4.12
CA PHE A 15 19.24 16.86 -2.94
C PHE A 15 20.68 16.51 -3.34
N MET A 16 21.65 17.20 -2.73
CA MET A 16 23.07 17.11 -3.07
C MET A 16 23.39 17.35 -4.57
N GLY A 17 22.52 18.06 -5.29
CA GLY A 17 22.69 18.33 -6.72
C GLY A 17 22.42 17.12 -7.63
N VAL A 18 21.86 16.02 -7.10
CA VAL A 18 21.55 14.83 -7.90
C VAL A 18 20.26 15.03 -8.66
N THR A 19 20.37 15.49 -9.91
CA THR A 19 19.25 15.65 -10.84
C THR A 19 18.92 14.36 -11.60
N ILE A 20 19.93 13.50 -11.84
CA ILE A 20 19.79 12.18 -12.47
C ILE A 20 20.75 11.22 -11.77
N SER A 21 20.19 10.18 -11.16
CA SER A 21 20.92 9.08 -10.52
C SER A 21 21.12 7.90 -11.47
N ALA A 22 21.73 6.82 -10.99
CA ALA A 22 21.88 5.57 -11.75
C ALA A 22 20.53 4.97 -12.16
N SER A 23 19.48 5.14 -11.35
CA SER A 23 18.12 4.70 -11.69
C SER A 23 17.34 5.70 -12.56
N GLY A 24 17.96 6.81 -13.00
CA GLY A 24 17.29 7.90 -13.73
C GLY A 24 16.46 8.83 -12.82
N ALA A 25 16.56 8.68 -11.52
CA ALA A 25 15.78 9.47 -10.56
C ALA A 25 16.48 10.77 -10.17
N ARG A 26 15.67 11.79 -9.88
CA ARG A 26 16.10 12.97 -9.11
C ARG A 26 16.02 12.66 -7.63
N TRP A 27 17.03 13.06 -6.87
CA TRP A 27 16.96 12.98 -5.41
C TRP A 27 16.37 14.27 -4.83
N GLN A 28 15.47 14.11 -3.89
CA GLN A 28 14.77 15.22 -3.24
C GLN A 28 14.69 14.96 -1.74
N GLU A 29 14.75 16.02 -0.92
CA GLU A 29 14.48 15.87 0.51
C GLU A 29 13.05 15.36 0.73
N SER A 30 12.87 14.43 1.68
CA SER A 30 11.53 13.93 2.03
C SER A 30 10.60 15.09 2.39
N PRO A 31 9.32 15.05 2.01
CA PRO A 31 8.35 16.08 2.32
C PRO A 31 8.33 16.40 3.81
N LYS A 32 8.18 17.68 4.14
CA LYS A 32 8.04 18.16 5.52
C LYS A 32 6.56 18.25 5.85
N ALA A 33 6.16 17.74 7.01
CA ALA A 33 4.78 17.88 7.51
C ALA A 33 4.42 19.36 7.77
N VAL A 34 5.43 20.21 8.03
CA VAL A 34 5.26 21.65 8.23
C VAL A 34 6.29 22.38 7.38
N SER A 35 5.83 23.27 6.47
CA SER A 35 6.65 23.89 5.44
C SER A 35 7.70 24.88 5.95
N ASP A 36 7.44 25.57 7.07
CA ASP A 36 8.26 26.68 7.57
C ASP A 36 9.11 26.34 8.80
N ILE A 37 9.30 25.05 9.09
CA ILE A 37 10.15 24.62 10.20
C ILE A 37 11.62 24.66 9.80
N ASP A 38 12.45 25.28 10.64
CA ASP A 38 13.88 25.03 10.70
C ASP A 38 14.10 23.62 11.27
N LEU A 39 14.19 22.63 10.37
CA LEU A 39 14.31 21.21 10.72
C LEU A 39 15.53 20.94 11.61
N ASP A 40 16.63 21.61 11.37
CA ASP A 40 17.86 21.36 12.12
C ASP A 40 17.74 21.88 13.56
N ARG A 41 17.11 23.04 13.74
CA ARG A 41 16.82 23.60 15.07
C ARG A 41 15.81 22.72 15.83
N PHE A 42 14.75 22.28 15.14
CA PHE A 42 13.72 21.43 15.75
C PHE A 42 14.27 20.05 16.12
N ALA A 43 15.07 19.44 15.23
CA ALA A 43 15.75 18.17 15.49
C ALA A 43 16.74 18.26 16.65
N ALA A 44 17.51 19.37 16.73
CA ALA A 44 18.40 19.61 17.87
C ALA A 44 17.62 19.73 19.19
N GLY A 45 16.47 20.40 19.17
CA GLY A 45 15.57 20.47 20.33
C GLY A 45 15.04 19.10 20.78
N LEU A 46 14.64 18.25 19.83
CA LEU A 46 14.23 16.88 20.13
C LEU A 46 15.39 16.07 20.74
N ALA A 47 16.59 16.12 20.15
CA ALA A 47 17.75 15.39 20.63
C ALA A 47 18.22 15.87 22.04
N GLN A 48 18.01 17.14 22.38
CA GLN A 48 18.31 17.66 23.72
C GLN A 48 17.34 17.12 24.78
N ASN A 49 16.07 16.92 24.43
CA ASN A 49 15.06 16.38 25.34
C ASN A 49 15.13 14.86 25.51
N PHE A 50 15.75 14.14 24.58
CA PHE A 50 15.87 12.68 24.56
C PHE A 50 17.33 12.30 24.31
N ALA A 51 18.09 12.09 25.39
CA ALA A 51 19.56 11.93 25.37
C ALA A 51 20.08 10.82 24.44
N ASP A 52 19.28 9.76 24.22
CA ASP A 52 19.66 8.62 23.37
C ASP A 52 19.14 8.74 21.92
N LEU A 53 18.51 9.88 21.56
CA LEU A 53 17.95 10.08 20.24
C LEU A 53 19.02 10.61 19.27
N PRO A 54 19.48 9.82 18.28
CA PRO A 54 20.46 10.27 17.31
C PRO A 54 19.91 11.42 16.45
N LEU A 55 20.74 12.40 16.16
CA LEU A 55 20.34 13.59 15.38
C LEU A 55 19.71 13.25 14.01
N PRO A 56 20.21 12.26 13.23
CA PRO A 56 19.53 11.86 11.99
C PRO A 56 18.10 11.34 12.21
N ILE A 57 17.86 10.61 13.30
CA ILE A 57 16.51 10.14 13.67
C ILE A 57 15.64 11.30 14.14
N ALA A 58 16.20 12.21 14.95
CA ALA A 58 15.48 13.42 15.36
C ALA A 58 15.06 14.27 14.15
N ARG A 59 15.90 14.37 13.11
CA ARG A 59 15.57 15.06 11.86
C ARG A 59 14.41 14.39 11.10
N ILE A 60 14.39 13.05 11.05
CA ILE A 60 13.30 12.28 10.45
C ILE A 60 11.99 12.50 11.22
N LEU A 61 12.03 12.47 12.54
CA LEU A 61 10.85 12.74 13.38
C LEU A 61 10.35 14.17 13.18
N ALA A 62 11.26 15.14 13.17
CA ALA A 62 10.94 16.54 12.91
C ALA A 62 10.27 16.73 11.54
N SER A 63 10.79 16.10 10.48
CA SER A 63 10.19 16.16 9.14
C SER A 63 8.76 15.58 9.09
N ARG A 64 8.44 14.64 9.98
CA ARG A 64 7.10 14.06 10.18
C ARG A 64 6.20 14.87 11.09
N GLY A 65 6.66 16.00 11.60
CA GLY A 65 5.90 16.86 12.52
C GLY A 65 5.80 16.31 13.95
N ILE A 66 6.68 15.37 14.35
CA ILE A 66 6.68 14.78 15.68
C ILE A 66 7.44 15.67 16.64
N SER A 67 6.72 16.25 17.61
CA SER A 67 7.27 17.10 18.67
C SER A 67 7.75 16.28 19.89
N ALA A 68 8.43 16.95 20.83
CA ALA A 68 8.80 16.35 22.11
C ALA A 68 7.58 15.87 22.91
N GLU A 69 6.44 16.53 22.78
CA GLU A 69 5.18 16.17 23.44
C GLU A 69 4.55 14.93 22.81
N THR A 70 4.60 14.82 21.49
CA THR A 70 3.95 13.71 20.75
C THR A 70 4.86 12.50 20.57
N LEU A 71 6.19 12.65 20.76
CA LEU A 71 7.14 11.56 20.59
C LEU A 71 6.83 10.32 21.44
N PRO A 72 6.47 10.42 22.74
CA PRO A 72 6.14 9.24 23.55
C PRO A 72 4.98 8.41 22.96
N THR A 73 3.91 9.06 22.51
CA THR A 73 2.77 8.39 21.86
C THR A 73 3.15 7.86 20.48
N TYR A 74 4.06 8.53 19.77
CA TYR A 74 4.52 8.06 18.47
C TYR A 74 5.38 6.79 18.60
N ILE A 75 6.30 6.68 19.56
CA ILE A 75 7.17 5.50 19.72
C ILE A 75 6.45 4.31 20.36
N ASP A 76 5.45 4.53 21.21
CA ASP A 76 4.62 3.47 21.82
C ASP A 76 3.12 3.80 21.66
N PRO A 77 2.57 3.62 20.45
CA PRO A 77 1.18 3.98 20.15
C PRO A 77 0.23 3.02 20.86
N LYS A 78 -0.38 3.48 21.95
CA LYS A 78 -1.36 2.72 22.72
C LYS A 78 -2.77 3.07 22.26
N LEU A 79 -3.59 2.06 22.05
CA LEU A 79 -4.98 2.27 21.63
C LEU A 79 -5.79 3.07 22.65
N ARG A 80 -5.56 2.89 23.95
CA ARG A 80 -6.25 3.68 24.98
C ARG A 80 -6.09 5.20 24.83
N ASP A 81 -4.98 5.64 24.18
CA ASP A 81 -4.64 7.06 24.01
C ASP A 81 -5.09 7.60 22.64
N LEU A 82 -5.40 6.71 21.68
CA LEU A 82 -5.68 7.05 20.28
C LEU A 82 -7.07 6.61 19.78
N LEU A 83 -7.69 5.61 20.45
CA LEU A 83 -9.00 5.12 20.05
C LEU A 83 -10.06 6.18 20.38
N PRO A 84 -10.86 6.63 19.40
CA PRO A 84 -11.92 7.59 19.65
C PRO A 84 -13.06 6.99 20.48
N ASP A 85 -13.84 7.83 21.13
CA ASP A 85 -15.17 7.43 21.57
C ASP A 85 -16.00 7.03 20.34
N PRO A 86 -16.57 5.81 20.30
CA PRO A 86 -17.39 5.36 19.18
C PRO A 86 -18.53 6.33 18.80
N SER A 87 -19.13 7.04 19.77
CA SER A 87 -20.21 8.00 19.53
C SER A 87 -19.79 9.22 18.69
N ARG A 88 -18.49 9.39 18.38
CA ARG A 88 -18.03 10.42 17.44
C ARG A 88 -18.40 10.13 15.98
N PHE A 89 -18.68 8.86 15.65
CA PHE A 89 -19.14 8.48 14.32
C PHE A 89 -20.65 8.60 14.21
N ARG A 90 -21.11 9.16 13.11
CA ARG A 90 -22.55 9.25 12.83
C ARG A 90 -23.19 7.86 12.84
N ASP A 91 -24.43 7.76 13.31
CA ASP A 91 -25.22 6.55 13.45
C ASP A 91 -24.63 5.45 14.36
N MET A 92 -23.47 5.63 14.98
CA MET A 92 -22.80 4.61 15.78
C MET A 92 -23.64 4.15 16.97
N ASP A 93 -24.19 5.08 17.74
CA ASP A 93 -24.99 4.70 18.93
C ASP A 93 -26.27 3.96 18.52
N ARG A 94 -26.88 4.34 17.38
CA ARG A 94 -28.06 3.65 16.84
C ARG A 94 -27.70 2.25 16.35
N ALA A 95 -26.57 2.08 15.69
CA ALA A 95 -26.07 0.78 15.26
C ALA A 95 -25.72 -0.13 16.45
N ALA A 96 -25.02 0.42 17.46
CA ALA A 96 -24.65 -0.31 18.66
C ALA A 96 -25.91 -0.79 19.44
N ALA A 97 -26.92 0.07 19.56
CA ALA A 97 -28.19 -0.28 20.19
C ALA A 97 -28.90 -1.41 19.43
N ARG A 98 -29.01 -1.31 18.08
CA ARG A 98 -29.67 -2.35 17.25
C ARG A 98 -28.91 -3.69 17.28
N LEU A 99 -27.58 -3.66 17.29
CA LEU A 99 -26.77 -4.86 17.47
C LEU A 99 -26.94 -5.47 18.87
N ALA A 100 -27.05 -4.63 19.90
CA ALA A 100 -27.30 -5.08 21.27
C ALA A 100 -28.70 -5.73 21.41
N ASP A 101 -29.73 -5.15 20.76
CA ASP A 101 -31.07 -5.75 20.70
C ASP A 101 -31.00 -7.15 20.05
N CYS A 102 -30.23 -7.28 18.99
CA CYS A 102 -30.03 -8.55 18.30
C CYS A 102 -29.34 -9.60 19.20
N VAL A 103 -28.33 -9.19 19.98
CA VAL A 103 -27.63 -10.05 20.95
C VAL A 103 -28.58 -10.49 22.07
N GLU A 104 -29.34 -9.57 22.64
CA GLU A 104 -30.28 -9.87 23.74
C GLU A 104 -31.42 -10.78 23.29
N ALA A 105 -31.91 -10.61 22.06
CA ALA A 105 -32.99 -11.42 21.49
C ALA A 105 -32.50 -12.74 20.87
N GLY A 106 -31.17 -12.92 20.68
CA GLY A 106 -30.62 -14.07 19.98
C GLY A 106 -30.96 -14.10 18.48
N GLU A 107 -31.20 -12.94 17.86
CA GLU A 107 -31.58 -12.84 16.44
C GLU A 107 -30.42 -13.21 15.53
N PRO A 108 -30.60 -14.13 14.54
CA PRO A 108 -29.56 -14.43 13.56
C PRO A 108 -29.21 -13.22 12.68
N ILE A 109 -27.92 -13.02 12.40
CA ILE A 109 -27.40 -11.93 11.56
C ILE A 109 -26.89 -12.49 10.24
N GLY A 110 -27.24 -11.81 9.13
CA GLY A 110 -26.60 -11.98 7.83
C GLY A 110 -25.50 -10.94 7.63
N VAL A 111 -24.31 -11.39 7.28
CA VAL A 111 -23.16 -10.52 6.96
C VAL A 111 -22.85 -10.61 5.49
N PHE A 112 -22.82 -9.47 4.80
CA PHE A 112 -22.34 -9.36 3.43
C PHE A 112 -21.03 -8.59 3.44
N GLY A 113 -19.92 -9.21 3.00
CA GLY A 113 -18.59 -8.59 2.96
C GLY A 113 -18.00 -8.51 1.56
N ASP A 114 -16.98 -7.65 1.38
CA ASP A 114 -16.19 -7.69 0.14
C ASP A 114 -15.25 -8.89 0.09
N TYR A 115 -14.77 -9.22 -1.10
CA TYR A 115 -13.94 -10.42 -1.39
C TYR A 115 -12.45 -10.21 -1.14
N ASP A 116 -12.00 -9.04 -0.74
CA ASP A 116 -10.60 -8.77 -0.44
C ASP A 116 -10.24 -8.98 1.04
N VAL A 117 -9.02 -8.61 1.43
CA VAL A 117 -8.55 -8.81 2.80
C VAL A 117 -9.31 -7.95 3.80
N ASP A 118 -9.66 -6.72 3.45
CA ASP A 118 -10.36 -5.82 4.38
C ASP A 118 -11.77 -6.31 4.63
N GLY A 119 -12.54 -6.62 3.57
CA GLY A 119 -13.86 -7.23 3.68
C GLY A 119 -13.85 -8.56 4.43
N ALA A 120 -12.90 -9.44 4.12
CA ALA A 120 -12.76 -10.73 4.81
C ALA A 120 -12.42 -10.57 6.30
N ALA A 121 -11.53 -9.63 6.66
CA ALA A 121 -11.15 -9.37 8.05
C ALA A 121 -12.27 -8.67 8.83
N ALA A 122 -12.96 -7.69 8.22
CA ALA A 122 -14.11 -7.03 8.82
C ALA A 122 -15.25 -8.02 9.10
N ALA A 123 -15.57 -8.89 8.12
CA ALA A 123 -16.55 -9.95 8.30
C ALA A 123 -16.13 -10.94 9.41
N ALA A 124 -14.85 -11.38 9.41
CA ALA A 124 -14.34 -12.30 10.44
C ALA A 124 -14.38 -11.68 11.85
N LEU A 125 -14.08 -10.39 11.99
CA LEU A 125 -14.22 -9.65 13.25
C LEU A 125 -15.67 -9.72 13.77
N LEU A 126 -16.62 -9.34 12.93
CA LEU A 126 -18.04 -9.35 13.30
C LEU A 126 -18.51 -10.77 13.64
N VAL A 127 -18.21 -11.75 12.77
CA VAL A 127 -18.57 -13.17 12.96
C VAL A 127 -18.04 -13.72 14.28
N THR A 128 -16.76 -13.52 14.57
CA THR A 128 -16.13 -14.09 15.77
C THR A 128 -16.68 -13.48 17.05
N VAL A 129 -16.89 -12.16 17.08
CA VAL A 129 -17.44 -11.49 18.27
C VAL A 129 -18.92 -11.82 18.48
N MET A 130 -19.73 -11.83 17.40
CA MET A 130 -21.16 -12.15 17.53
C MET A 130 -21.38 -13.62 17.94
N ARG A 131 -20.54 -14.57 17.44
CA ARG A 131 -20.57 -15.96 17.91
C ARG A 131 -20.21 -16.09 19.39
N GLU A 132 -19.23 -15.35 19.87
CA GLU A 132 -18.84 -15.31 21.29
C GLU A 132 -19.97 -14.73 22.16
N LEU A 133 -20.78 -13.82 21.60
CA LEU A 133 -21.99 -13.28 22.23
C LEU A 133 -23.22 -14.20 22.08
N GLY A 134 -23.10 -15.38 21.47
CA GLY A 134 -24.17 -16.37 21.32
C GLY A 134 -25.09 -16.14 20.13
N VAL A 135 -24.74 -15.26 19.18
CA VAL A 135 -25.55 -14.96 17.99
C VAL A 135 -25.10 -15.81 16.81
N ALA A 136 -26.07 -16.41 16.12
CA ALA A 136 -25.83 -17.11 14.86
C ALA A 136 -25.54 -16.11 13.74
N VAL A 137 -24.47 -16.35 12.98
CA VAL A 137 -24.06 -15.47 11.86
C VAL A 137 -23.92 -16.31 10.60
N ASP A 138 -24.61 -15.87 9.54
CA ASP A 138 -24.47 -16.38 8.19
C ASP A 138 -23.72 -15.33 7.34
N VAL A 139 -22.75 -15.77 6.54
CA VAL A 139 -21.87 -14.88 5.77
C VAL A 139 -22.05 -15.14 4.29
N HIS A 140 -22.11 -14.07 3.51
CA HIS A 140 -22.00 -14.09 2.06
C HIS A 140 -20.86 -13.18 1.59
N ILE A 141 -19.95 -13.74 0.83
CA ILE A 141 -18.90 -13.00 0.12
C ILE A 141 -19.16 -13.20 -1.37
N PRO A 142 -19.39 -12.14 -2.14
CA PRO A 142 -19.76 -12.27 -3.54
C PRO A 142 -18.63 -12.86 -4.39
N ASP A 143 -19.00 -13.63 -5.40
CA ASP A 143 -18.07 -14.03 -6.43
C ASP A 143 -17.85 -12.83 -7.39
N ARG A 144 -16.60 -12.40 -7.48
CA ARG A 144 -16.20 -11.22 -8.26
C ARG A 144 -16.64 -11.26 -9.73
N PHE A 145 -16.69 -12.45 -10.32
CA PHE A 145 -16.93 -12.63 -11.76
C PHE A 145 -18.41 -12.76 -12.10
N SER A 146 -19.16 -13.51 -11.29
CA SER A 146 -20.58 -13.75 -11.50
C SER A 146 -21.49 -12.73 -10.84
N GLU A 147 -21.10 -12.19 -9.66
CA GLU A 147 -21.91 -11.24 -8.89
C GLU A 147 -21.39 -9.79 -8.97
N GLY A 148 -20.10 -9.60 -9.24
CA GLY A 148 -19.48 -8.29 -9.31
C GLY A 148 -19.04 -7.75 -7.93
N TYR A 149 -18.99 -6.42 -7.80
CA TYR A 149 -18.59 -5.74 -6.57
C TYR A 149 -19.80 -5.22 -5.81
N GLY A 150 -19.78 -5.42 -4.50
CA GLY A 150 -20.76 -4.86 -3.57
C GLY A 150 -22.07 -5.65 -3.48
N PRO A 151 -22.98 -5.21 -2.59
CA PRO A 151 -24.23 -5.89 -2.34
C PRO A 151 -25.14 -5.94 -3.57
N ASN A 152 -25.68 -7.14 -3.84
CA ASN A 152 -26.72 -7.35 -4.83
C ASN A 152 -28.00 -7.87 -4.15
N GLU A 153 -29.15 -7.56 -4.73
CA GLU A 153 -30.46 -7.89 -4.17
C GLU A 153 -30.63 -9.39 -3.91
N ALA A 154 -30.22 -10.23 -4.88
CA ALA A 154 -30.39 -11.69 -4.78
C ALA A 154 -29.63 -12.27 -3.59
N ALA A 155 -28.39 -11.84 -3.36
CA ALA A 155 -27.57 -12.31 -2.25
C ALA A 155 -28.11 -11.84 -0.89
N LEU A 156 -28.56 -10.58 -0.80
CA LEU A 156 -29.15 -10.04 0.42
C LEU A 156 -30.47 -10.75 0.77
N MET A 157 -31.32 -11.01 -0.23
CA MET A 157 -32.58 -11.76 -0.03
C MET A 157 -32.31 -13.21 0.36
N ALA A 158 -31.27 -13.85 -0.22
CA ALA A 158 -30.86 -15.19 0.16
C ALA A 158 -30.42 -15.28 1.63
N LEU A 159 -29.69 -14.28 2.16
CA LEU A 159 -29.37 -14.19 3.60
C LEU A 159 -30.63 -14.12 4.46
N ARG A 160 -31.61 -13.31 4.05
CA ARG A 160 -32.91 -13.21 4.73
C ARG A 160 -33.67 -14.53 4.71
N GLU A 161 -33.74 -15.22 3.57
CA GLU A 161 -34.42 -16.51 3.41
C GLU A 161 -33.78 -17.61 4.27
N ARG A 162 -32.46 -17.54 4.48
CA ARG A 162 -31.73 -18.41 5.42
C ARG A 162 -31.94 -18.08 6.89
N GLY A 163 -32.75 -17.06 7.18
CA GLY A 163 -33.24 -16.75 8.53
C GLY A 163 -32.64 -15.52 9.19
N ALA A 164 -31.77 -14.77 8.52
CA ALA A 164 -31.25 -13.51 9.07
C ALA A 164 -32.38 -12.54 9.43
N LYS A 165 -32.26 -11.87 10.57
CA LYS A 165 -33.20 -10.84 11.07
C LYS A 165 -32.62 -9.44 10.99
N LEU A 166 -31.30 -9.33 10.91
CA LEU A 166 -30.54 -8.12 10.70
C LEU A 166 -29.50 -8.41 9.61
N LEU A 167 -29.33 -7.50 8.66
CA LEU A 167 -28.23 -7.55 7.70
C LEU A 167 -27.16 -6.53 8.10
N VAL A 168 -25.89 -6.94 7.96
CA VAL A 168 -24.74 -6.05 8.14
C VAL A 168 -23.87 -6.16 6.91
N THR A 169 -23.64 -5.04 6.22
CA THR A 169 -22.63 -4.99 5.13
C THR A 169 -21.32 -4.48 5.70
N VAL A 170 -20.21 -5.07 5.29
CA VAL A 170 -18.86 -4.66 5.70
C VAL A 170 -17.97 -4.45 4.49
N ASP A 171 -17.23 -3.35 4.46
CA ASP A 171 -16.33 -2.95 3.37
C ASP A 171 -17.05 -2.74 2.02
N CYS A 172 -18.34 -2.49 2.07
CA CYS A 172 -19.21 -2.21 0.94
C CYS A 172 -20.56 -1.69 1.43
N GLY A 173 -21.36 -1.20 0.51
CA GLY A 173 -22.75 -0.84 0.79
C GLY A 173 -23.06 0.65 0.69
N ILE A 174 -22.07 1.55 0.86
CA ILE A 174 -22.31 3.01 0.83
C ILE A 174 -22.92 3.52 -0.48
N THR A 175 -22.70 2.82 -1.58
CA THR A 175 -23.27 3.14 -2.90
C THR A 175 -24.39 2.20 -3.36
N ALA A 176 -24.76 1.20 -2.54
CA ALA A 176 -25.69 0.13 -2.91
C ALA A 176 -27.17 0.53 -2.70
N HIS A 177 -27.61 1.66 -3.28
CA HIS A 177 -28.93 2.22 -3.03
C HIS A 177 -30.09 1.28 -3.38
N ALA A 178 -30.10 0.71 -4.59
CA ALA A 178 -31.19 -0.14 -5.03
C ALA A 178 -31.27 -1.48 -4.29
N PRO A 179 -30.18 -2.24 -4.11
CA PRO A 179 -30.23 -3.47 -3.33
C PRO A 179 -30.66 -3.26 -1.88
N LEU A 180 -30.18 -2.17 -1.22
CA LEU A 180 -30.56 -1.89 0.16
C LEU A 180 -31.99 -1.38 0.27
N ALA A 181 -32.54 -0.66 -0.73
CA ALA A 181 -33.93 -0.30 -0.78
C ALA A 181 -34.85 -1.53 -0.85
N ALA A 182 -34.50 -2.49 -1.72
CA ALA A 182 -35.26 -3.74 -1.83
C ALA A 182 -35.33 -4.51 -0.50
N VAL A 183 -34.24 -4.51 0.28
CA VAL A 183 -34.23 -5.12 1.61
C VAL A 183 -35.06 -4.32 2.61
N ALA A 184 -34.93 -2.99 2.62
CA ALA A 184 -35.68 -2.12 3.51
C ALA A 184 -37.21 -2.24 3.29
N ASP A 185 -37.67 -2.43 2.05
CA ASP A 185 -39.07 -2.66 1.70
C ASP A 185 -39.65 -3.97 2.33
N THR A 186 -38.79 -4.90 2.74
CA THR A 186 -39.20 -6.11 3.48
C THR A 186 -39.38 -5.89 4.98
N GLY A 187 -39.08 -4.69 5.48
CA GLY A 187 -39.08 -4.35 6.91
C GLY A 187 -37.85 -4.89 7.67
N MET A 188 -36.81 -5.36 6.99
CA MET A 188 -35.55 -5.81 7.60
C MET A 188 -34.59 -4.65 7.76
N ASP A 189 -33.99 -4.54 8.96
CA ASP A 189 -32.95 -3.56 9.23
C ASP A 189 -31.64 -3.94 8.53
N VAL A 190 -30.93 -2.90 8.05
CA VAL A 190 -29.58 -3.03 7.49
C VAL A 190 -28.64 -2.06 8.22
N ILE A 191 -27.48 -2.54 8.61
CA ILE A 191 -26.35 -1.71 9.11
C ILE A 191 -25.24 -1.75 8.06
N VAL A 192 -24.83 -0.59 7.60
CA VAL A 192 -23.68 -0.44 6.68
C VAL A 192 -22.45 -0.03 7.48
N ILE A 193 -21.37 -0.81 7.40
CA ILE A 193 -20.05 -0.52 7.97
C ILE A 193 -19.06 -0.43 6.81
N ASP A 194 -18.73 0.77 6.39
CA ASP A 194 -17.97 1.01 5.17
C ASP A 194 -16.96 2.15 5.38
N HIS A 195 -16.01 2.29 4.47
CA HIS A 195 -15.03 3.38 4.48
C HIS A 195 -14.85 4.04 3.09
N HIS A 196 -15.53 3.53 2.08
CA HIS A 196 -15.48 4.11 0.74
C HIS A 196 -16.10 5.50 0.70
N ILE A 197 -15.73 6.29 -0.31
CA ILE A 197 -16.24 7.67 -0.48
C ILE A 197 -17.76 7.63 -0.67
N ALA A 198 -18.46 8.34 0.20
CA ALA A 198 -19.91 8.45 0.15
C ALA A 198 -20.38 9.48 -0.88
N GLY A 199 -21.48 9.19 -1.53
CA GLY A 199 -22.23 10.18 -2.33
C GLY A 199 -23.01 11.17 -1.46
N PRO A 200 -23.65 12.19 -2.07
CA PRO A 200 -24.45 13.18 -1.36
C PRO A 200 -25.73 12.59 -0.72
N VAL A 201 -26.18 11.45 -1.19
CA VAL A 201 -27.34 10.71 -0.66
C VAL A 201 -26.84 9.40 -0.10
N LEU A 202 -27.21 9.08 1.13
CA LEU A 202 -26.88 7.81 1.76
C LEU A 202 -27.87 6.72 1.33
N PRO A 203 -27.45 5.44 1.29
CA PRO A 203 -28.35 4.34 1.00
C PRO A 203 -29.40 4.18 2.11
N PRO A 204 -30.59 3.65 1.78
CA PRO A 204 -31.63 3.40 2.76
C PRO A 204 -31.23 2.23 3.66
N ALA A 205 -30.74 2.57 4.86
CA ALA A 205 -30.30 1.61 5.88
C ALA A 205 -30.74 2.11 7.26
N HIS A 206 -30.85 1.17 8.22
CA HIS A 206 -31.09 1.54 9.61
C HIS A 206 -29.95 2.43 10.13
N SER A 207 -28.69 2.08 9.84
CA SER A 207 -27.51 2.86 10.25
C SER A 207 -26.42 2.76 9.19
N VAL A 208 -25.72 3.87 8.96
CA VAL A 208 -24.58 3.95 8.04
C VAL A 208 -23.36 4.49 8.79
N ILE A 209 -22.45 3.61 9.14
CA ILE A 209 -21.19 3.95 9.84
C ILE A 209 -20.10 4.02 8.77
N ASN A 210 -19.71 5.24 8.42
CA ASN A 210 -18.67 5.46 7.42
C ASN A 210 -17.99 6.81 7.68
N PRO A 211 -16.68 6.85 7.99
CA PRO A 211 -15.94 8.08 8.29
C PRO A 211 -15.80 9.02 7.08
N ASN A 212 -16.12 8.55 5.86
CA ASN A 212 -16.06 9.31 4.62
C ASN A 212 -17.44 9.82 4.16
N ARG A 213 -18.44 9.82 5.03
CA ARG A 213 -19.70 10.53 4.81
C ARG A 213 -19.47 12.04 4.76
N LEU A 214 -20.27 12.75 3.95
CA LEU A 214 -20.13 14.20 3.80
C LEU A 214 -20.50 14.99 5.06
N ASP A 215 -21.22 14.38 6.01
CA ASP A 215 -21.61 14.95 7.30
C ASP A 215 -20.68 14.51 8.45
N GLU A 216 -19.59 13.79 8.15
CA GLU A 216 -18.52 13.47 9.09
C GLU A 216 -17.41 14.53 9.10
N THR A 217 -16.57 14.52 10.14
CA THR A 217 -15.45 15.48 10.27
C THR A 217 -14.28 15.19 9.34
N GLY A 218 -14.21 13.98 8.77
CA GLY A 218 -13.09 13.48 7.98
C GLY A 218 -11.85 13.08 8.79
N GLU A 219 -11.85 13.26 10.11
CA GLU A 219 -10.69 12.94 10.98
C GLU A 219 -10.27 11.47 10.88
N TYR A 220 -11.24 10.56 10.71
CA TYR A 220 -11.01 9.11 10.62
C TYR A 220 -11.20 8.55 9.22
N GLY A 221 -11.25 9.39 8.20
CA GLY A 221 -11.49 9.00 6.79
C GLY A 221 -10.42 8.07 6.20
N SER A 222 -9.30 7.91 6.86
CA SER A 222 -8.24 6.98 6.44
C SER A 222 -8.32 5.60 7.09
N LEU A 223 -9.35 5.29 7.88
CA LEU A 223 -9.54 3.94 8.41
C LEU A 223 -9.97 2.97 7.31
N CYS A 224 -9.50 1.73 7.37
CA CYS A 224 -10.04 0.62 6.59
C CYS A 224 -11.35 0.10 7.22
N ALA A 225 -12.15 -0.67 6.50
CA ALA A 225 -13.43 -1.16 6.98
C ALA A 225 -13.31 -2.04 8.23
N ALA A 226 -12.28 -2.87 8.35
CA ALA A 226 -12.01 -3.64 9.57
C ALA A 226 -11.72 -2.73 10.78
N GLY A 227 -11.08 -1.57 10.56
CA GLY A 227 -10.88 -0.56 11.60
C GLY A 227 -12.19 0.07 12.06
N VAL A 228 -13.08 0.42 11.12
CA VAL A 228 -14.42 0.94 11.42
C VAL A 228 -15.27 -0.13 12.12
N CYS A 229 -15.21 -1.38 11.66
CA CYS A 229 -15.89 -2.52 12.27
C CYS A 229 -15.41 -2.75 13.72
N PHE A 230 -14.11 -2.66 13.98
CA PHE A 230 -13.55 -2.77 15.33
C PHE A 230 -14.11 -1.70 16.27
N ILE A 231 -14.18 -0.44 15.81
CA ILE A 231 -14.76 0.66 16.61
C ILE A 231 -16.26 0.42 16.84
N THR A 232 -16.98 -0.12 15.86
CA THR A 232 -18.40 -0.50 15.98
C THR A 232 -18.57 -1.57 17.07
N LEU A 233 -17.71 -2.57 17.10
CA LEU A 233 -17.73 -3.61 18.14
C LEU A 233 -17.37 -3.07 19.53
N VAL A 234 -16.49 -2.06 19.62
CA VAL A 234 -16.24 -1.34 20.88
C VAL A 234 -17.52 -0.62 21.33
N GLY A 235 -18.26 0.01 20.41
CA GLY A 235 -19.56 0.62 20.66
C GLY A 235 -20.59 -0.40 21.17
N LEU A 236 -20.69 -1.55 20.51
CA LEU A 236 -21.58 -2.66 20.93
C LEU A 236 -21.26 -3.16 22.34
N VAL A 237 -19.98 -3.44 22.63
CA VAL A 237 -19.58 -3.93 23.95
C VAL A 237 -19.84 -2.88 25.04
N ARG A 238 -19.66 -1.58 24.75
CA ARG A 238 -20.02 -0.48 25.63
C ARG A 238 -21.53 -0.46 25.92
N GLU A 239 -22.37 -0.58 24.88
CA GLU A 239 -23.82 -0.61 24.99
C GLU A 239 -24.29 -1.81 25.81
N LEU A 240 -23.78 -3.00 25.54
CA LEU A 240 -24.11 -4.21 26.32
C LEU A 240 -23.68 -4.10 27.80
N ARG A 241 -22.58 -3.42 28.10
CA ARG A 241 -22.17 -3.10 29.48
C ARG A 241 -23.18 -2.17 30.17
N ALA A 242 -23.62 -1.13 29.45
CA ALA A 242 -24.63 -0.20 29.96
C ALA A 242 -25.97 -0.90 30.26
N ARG A 243 -26.30 -1.93 29.48
CA ARG A 243 -27.49 -2.80 29.70
C ARG A 243 -27.26 -3.90 30.72
N HIS A 244 -26.12 -3.97 31.38
CA HIS A 244 -25.78 -5.03 32.35
C HIS A 244 -25.82 -6.45 31.76
N PHE A 245 -25.55 -6.59 30.46
CA PHE A 245 -25.60 -7.88 29.77
C PHE A 245 -24.50 -8.84 30.25
N PHE A 246 -23.31 -8.33 30.59
CA PHE A 246 -22.16 -9.13 31.02
C PHE A 246 -22.24 -9.43 32.52
N THR A 247 -21.84 -10.65 32.90
CA THR A 247 -21.73 -11.15 34.26
C THR A 247 -20.43 -11.93 34.42
N ASP A 248 -20.09 -12.39 35.61
CA ASP A 248 -18.94 -13.27 35.86
C ASP A 248 -19.02 -14.58 35.05
N GLU A 249 -20.21 -15.09 34.79
CA GLU A 249 -20.49 -16.31 34.01
C GLU A 249 -20.50 -16.01 32.50
N ARG A 250 -20.75 -14.77 32.11
CA ARG A 250 -20.81 -14.30 30.74
C ARG A 250 -19.92 -13.06 30.58
N PRO A 251 -18.58 -13.22 30.49
CA PRO A 251 -17.65 -12.11 30.39
C PRO A 251 -17.79 -11.38 29.06
N ALA A 252 -17.33 -10.12 29.01
CA ALA A 252 -17.25 -9.37 27.76
C ALA A 252 -16.15 -9.94 26.86
N PRO A 253 -16.36 -9.96 25.53
CA PRO A 253 -15.33 -10.33 24.56
C PRO A 253 -14.06 -9.48 24.71
N ASP A 254 -12.88 -10.10 24.63
CA ASP A 254 -11.62 -9.37 24.56
C ASP A 254 -11.32 -8.95 23.12
N LEU A 255 -11.80 -7.75 22.76
CA LEU A 255 -11.61 -7.19 21.44
C LEU A 255 -10.12 -6.96 21.09
N MET A 256 -9.25 -6.74 22.11
CA MET A 256 -7.83 -6.51 21.88
C MET A 256 -7.14 -7.73 21.24
N MET A 257 -7.65 -8.92 21.49
CA MET A 257 -7.15 -10.16 20.90
C MET A 257 -7.50 -10.30 19.40
N ARG A 258 -8.35 -9.42 18.86
CA ARG A 258 -8.75 -9.38 17.44
C ARG A 258 -7.97 -8.35 16.61
N LEU A 259 -7.02 -7.64 17.23
CA LEU A 259 -6.23 -6.60 16.56
C LEU A 259 -5.30 -7.15 15.45
N ASP A 260 -4.99 -8.43 15.46
CA ASP A 260 -4.26 -9.09 14.39
C ASP A 260 -5.03 -9.04 13.05
N LEU A 261 -6.36 -9.19 13.07
CA LEU A 261 -7.22 -9.03 11.89
C LEU A 261 -7.25 -7.58 11.42
N VAL A 262 -7.39 -6.62 12.36
CA VAL A 262 -7.38 -5.19 12.02
C VAL A 262 -6.06 -4.76 11.42
N ALA A 263 -4.93 -5.25 11.98
CA ALA A 263 -3.60 -4.94 11.45
C ALA A 263 -3.41 -5.51 10.03
N LEU A 264 -3.87 -6.73 9.79
CA LEU A 264 -3.80 -7.36 8.47
C LEU A 264 -4.56 -6.54 7.44
N ALA A 265 -5.81 -6.20 7.74
CA ALA A 265 -6.66 -5.37 6.89
C ALA A 265 -6.05 -3.99 6.61
N THR A 266 -5.67 -3.26 7.67
CA THR A 266 -5.07 -1.92 7.57
C THR A 266 -3.85 -1.87 6.63
N VAL A 267 -3.01 -2.91 6.68
CA VAL A 267 -1.82 -2.98 5.80
C VAL A 267 -2.22 -3.37 4.38
N CYS A 268 -3.14 -4.31 4.21
CA CYS A 268 -3.51 -4.85 2.89
C CYS A 268 -4.36 -3.87 2.07
N ASP A 269 -5.19 -3.06 2.73
CA ASP A 269 -5.96 -1.97 2.11
C ASP A 269 -5.10 -0.73 1.80
N VAL A 270 -3.81 -0.77 2.16
CA VAL A 270 -2.82 0.27 1.84
C VAL A 270 -3.19 1.64 2.41
N VAL A 271 -3.98 1.70 3.47
CA VAL A 271 -4.30 2.97 4.14
C VAL A 271 -3.08 3.56 4.87
N PRO A 272 -3.05 4.89 5.10
CA PRO A 272 -1.90 5.53 5.74
C PRO A 272 -1.64 5.01 7.16
N LEU A 273 -0.41 4.55 7.43
CA LEU A 273 0.03 4.08 8.75
C LEU A 273 0.42 5.24 9.67
N VAL A 274 -0.56 6.10 9.96
CA VAL A 274 -0.43 7.25 10.85
C VAL A 274 -1.49 7.18 11.96
N GLY A 275 -1.28 7.86 13.08
CA GLY A 275 -2.24 7.95 14.18
C GLY A 275 -2.80 6.58 14.60
N LEU A 276 -4.13 6.44 14.56
CA LEU A 276 -4.84 5.24 14.96
C LEU A 276 -4.50 4.02 14.08
N ASN A 277 -4.38 4.18 12.76
CA ASN A 277 -3.99 3.07 11.87
C ASN A 277 -2.61 2.50 12.24
N ARG A 278 -1.65 3.37 12.55
CA ARG A 278 -0.33 2.93 13.01
C ARG A 278 -0.42 2.20 14.34
N ALA A 279 -1.29 2.66 15.27
CA ALA A 279 -1.54 1.98 16.53
C ALA A 279 -2.16 0.59 16.33
N PHE A 280 -3.18 0.47 15.47
CA PHE A 280 -3.78 -0.81 15.12
C PHE A 280 -2.73 -1.80 14.60
N VAL A 281 -1.89 -1.38 13.66
CA VAL A 281 -0.84 -2.27 13.12
C VAL A 281 0.21 -2.59 14.18
N ALA A 282 0.70 -1.61 14.94
CA ALA A 282 1.73 -1.83 15.96
C ALA A 282 1.27 -2.80 17.06
N GLN A 283 0.02 -2.67 17.53
CA GLN A 283 -0.54 -3.57 18.55
C GLN A 283 -0.96 -4.91 17.94
N GLY A 284 -1.57 -4.90 16.76
CA GLY A 284 -2.00 -6.12 16.09
C GLY A 284 -0.85 -7.05 15.72
N LEU A 285 0.32 -6.51 15.32
CA LEU A 285 1.53 -7.32 15.10
C LEU A 285 1.99 -8.03 16.39
N LYS A 286 1.86 -7.38 17.57
CA LYS A 286 2.16 -8.02 18.87
C LYS A 286 1.17 -9.15 19.19
N ILE A 287 -0.12 -8.98 18.85
CA ILE A 287 -1.14 -10.02 19.01
C ILE A 287 -0.88 -11.17 18.04
N MET A 288 -0.65 -10.88 16.75
CA MET A 288 -0.36 -11.88 15.72
C MET A 288 0.85 -12.75 16.09
N ALA A 289 1.87 -12.16 16.70
CA ALA A 289 3.06 -12.89 17.18
C ALA A 289 2.73 -13.95 18.25
N LYS A 290 1.61 -13.82 18.97
CA LYS A 290 1.15 -14.84 19.92
C LYS A 290 0.51 -16.06 19.24
N ARG A 291 0.20 -15.98 17.93
CA ARG A 291 -0.34 -17.06 17.10
C ARG A 291 -1.65 -17.67 17.66
N GLN A 292 -2.50 -16.86 18.26
CA GLN A 292 -3.74 -17.34 18.89
C GLN A 292 -4.91 -17.48 17.91
N ASN A 293 -4.88 -16.77 16.78
CA ASN A 293 -5.82 -17.00 15.68
C ASN A 293 -5.32 -18.20 14.85
N PRO A 294 -6.04 -19.35 14.82
CA PRO A 294 -5.59 -20.56 14.12
C PRO A 294 -5.43 -20.33 12.62
N GLY A 295 -6.31 -19.51 12.01
CA GLY A 295 -6.27 -19.18 10.59
C GLY A 295 -5.01 -18.42 10.22
N LEU A 296 -4.69 -17.34 10.94
CA LEU A 296 -3.48 -16.56 10.70
C LEU A 296 -2.21 -17.35 10.99
N ALA A 297 -2.22 -18.20 12.04
CA ALA A 297 -1.11 -19.07 12.37
C ALA A 297 -0.82 -20.07 11.24
N SER A 298 -1.86 -20.77 10.74
CA SER A 298 -1.74 -21.72 9.65
C SER A 298 -1.32 -21.05 8.33
N LEU A 299 -1.84 -19.84 8.06
CA LEU A 299 -1.47 -19.06 6.88
C LEU A 299 0.01 -18.62 6.91
N ALA A 300 0.50 -18.23 8.10
CA ALA A 300 1.90 -17.89 8.31
C ALA A 300 2.83 -19.09 8.08
N ASP A 301 2.42 -20.30 8.51
CA ASP A 301 3.17 -21.54 8.32
C ASP A 301 3.29 -21.91 6.85
N VAL A 302 2.17 -21.94 6.09
CA VAL A 302 2.20 -22.25 4.64
C VAL A 302 2.91 -21.15 3.83
N ALA A 303 2.92 -19.90 4.34
CA ALA A 303 3.69 -18.81 3.76
C ALA A 303 5.20 -18.90 4.06
N GLY A 304 5.62 -19.84 4.90
CA GLY A 304 7.02 -20.05 5.28
C GLY A 304 7.59 -18.94 6.17
N MET A 305 6.77 -18.26 6.97
CA MET A 305 7.22 -17.21 7.88
C MET A 305 8.06 -17.79 9.01
N LYS A 306 9.34 -17.39 9.08
CA LYS A 306 10.31 -17.84 10.10
C LYS A 306 10.63 -16.77 11.15
N THR A 307 10.19 -15.55 10.93
CA THR A 307 10.44 -14.38 11.78
C THR A 307 9.14 -13.81 12.32
N ALA A 308 9.25 -12.93 13.32
CA ALA A 308 8.09 -12.20 13.83
C ALA A 308 7.34 -11.47 12.70
N PRO A 309 6.00 -11.38 12.78
CA PRO A 309 5.20 -10.69 11.79
C PRO A 309 5.56 -9.20 11.73
N ASN A 310 5.55 -8.65 10.53
CA ASN A 310 5.76 -7.23 10.26
C ASN A 310 4.86 -6.78 9.10
N ALA A 311 4.79 -5.48 8.84
CA ALA A 311 3.92 -4.94 7.78
C ALA A 311 4.22 -5.53 6.39
N TYR A 312 5.48 -5.82 6.08
CA TYR A 312 5.84 -6.50 4.83
C TYR A 312 5.21 -7.90 4.73
N ALA A 313 5.28 -8.69 5.81
CA ALA A 313 4.69 -10.02 5.83
C ALA A 313 3.16 -9.98 5.64
N LEU A 314 2.48 -9.00 6.25
CA LEU A 314 1.04 -8.81 6.05
C LEU A 314 0.71 -8.47 4.60
N GLY A 315 1.35 -7.45 4.04
CA GLY A 315 1.03 -6.96 2.70
C GLY A 315 1.52 -7.84 1.55
N PHE A 316 2.63 -8.60 1.74
CA PHE A 316 3.28 -9.33 0.64
C PHE A 316 3.31 -10.86 0.81
N LEU A 317 3.07 -11.39 2.01
CA LEU A 317 3.01 -12.82 2.23
C LEU A 317 1.58 -13.29 2.54
N LEU A 318 0.91 -12.71 3.53
CA LEU A 318 -0.42 -13.16 3.97
C LEU A 318 -1.54 -12.61 3.08
N GLY A 319 -1.59 -11.30 2.88
CA GLY A 319 -2.64 -10.63 2.11
C GLY A 319 -2.82 -11.18 0.69
N PRO A 320 -1.77 -11.37 -0.11
CA PRO A 320 -1.90 -11.93 -1.46
C PRO A 320 -2.51 -13.33 -1.51
N ARG A 321 -2.35 -14.16 -0.46
CA ARG A 321 -2.97 -15.48 -0.36
C ARG A 321 -4.47 -15.38 -0.14
N ILE A 322 -4.91 -14.51 0.76
CA ILE A 322 -6.34 -14.26 1.00
C ILE A 322 -6.99 -13.69 -0.25
N ASN A 323 -6.38 -12.64 -0.83
CA ASN A 323 -6.87 -12.01 -2.06
C ASN A 323 -6.92 -12.97 -3.27
N ALA A 324 -6.15 -14.06 -3.27
CA ALA A 324 -6.18 -15.05 -4.34
C ALA A 324 -7.52 -15.81 -4.37
N GLY A 325 -8.21 -15.97 -3.23
CA GLY A 325 -9.55 -16.53 -3.15
C GLY A 325 -10.55 -15.79 -4.04
N GLY A 326 -10.61 -14.46 -3.96
CA GLY A 326 -11.48 -13.61 -4.78
C GLY A 326 -10.98 -13.36 -6.21
N ARG A 327 -9.82 -13.92 -6.62
CA ARG A 327 -9.25 -13.74 -7.97
C ARG A 327 -9.28 -15.01 -8.83
N ILE A 328 -9.10 -16.18 -8.22
CA ILE A 328 -8.90 -17.45 -8.92
C ILE A 328 -9.77 -18.56 -8.29
N GLY A 329 -10.12 -18.40 -7.00
CA GLY A 329 -10.79 -19.43 -6.22
C GLY A 329 -12.15 -19.03 -5.66
N ALA A 330 -12.50 -19.56 -4.49
CA ALA A 330 -13.72 -19.25 -3.78
C ALA A 330 -13.50 -18.08 -2.81
N SER A 331 -14.22 -16.99 -3.02
CA SER A 331 -14.11 -15.72 -2.26
C SER A 331 -14.31 -15.91 -0.75
N GLU A 332 -15.22 -16.78 -0.33
CA GLU A 332 -15.53 -17.08 1.08
C GLU A 332 -14.38 -17.76 1.85
N THR A 333 -13.38 -18.34 1.16
CA THR A 333 -12.28 -19.07 1.81
C THR A 333 -11.49 -18.19 2.76
N GLY A 334 -11.33 -16.89 2.42
CA GLY A 334 -10.63 -15.90 3.25
C GLY A 334 -11.32 -15.66 4.58
N VAL A 335 -12.60 -15.33 4.57
CA VAL A 335 -13.36 -15.07 5.80
C VAL A 335 -13.47 -16.33 6.66
N ARG A 336 -13.68 -17.50 6.05
CA ARG A 336 -13.71 -18.77 6.79
C ARG A 336 -12.41 -19.06 7.51
N LEU A 337 -11.26 -18.85 6.84
CA LEU A 337 -9.94 -19.01 7.45
C LEU A 337 -9.77 -18.08 8.66
N LEU A 338 -10.13 -16.79 8.50
CA LEU A 338 -9.92 -15.78 9.54
C LEU A 338 -10.87 -15.93 10.74
N ALA A 339 -12.06 -16.54 10.52
CA ALA A 339 -13.12 -16.68 11.53
C ALA A 339 -13.18 -18.08 12.17
N THR A 340 -12.41 -19.07 11.73
CA THR A 340 -12.41 -20.41 12.34
C THR A 340 -11.62 -20.43 13.64
N ASP A 341 -12.13 -21.17 14.63
CA ASP A 341 -11.46 -21.51 15.89
C ASP A 341 -10.85 -22.93 15.86
N ARG A 342 -11.06 -23.68 14.77
CA ARG A 342 -10.63 -25.06 14.58
C ARG A 342 -9.32 -25.12 13.81
N THR A 343 -8.27 -25.63 14.44
CA THR A 343 -6.93 -25.75 13.84
C THR A 343 -6.92 -26.68 12.62
N ASP A 344 -7.69 -27.79 12.64
CA ASP A 344 -7.77 -28.73 11.51
C ASP A 344 -8.39 -28.07 10.25
N GLU A 345 -9.46 -27.31 10.44
CA GLU A 345 -10.06 -26.54 9.36
C GLU A 345 -9.12 -25.43 8.85
N ALA A 346 -8.47 -24.70 9.75
CA ALA A 346 -7.54 -23.62 9.42
C ALA A 346 -6.38 -24.12 8.53
N VAL A 347 -5.79 -25.26 8.84
CA VAL A 347 -4.72 -25.88 8.03
C VAL A 347 -5.22 -26.17 6.60
N GLY A 348 -6.41 -26.74 6.45
CA GLY A 348 -6.99 -27.04 5.15
C GLY A 348 -7.30 -25.80 4.30
N LEU A 349 -7.87 -24.75 4.94
CA LEU A 349 -8.19 -23.48 4.29
C LEU A 349 -6.92 -22.70 3.90
N ALA A 350 -5.90 -22.67 4.78
CA ALA A 350 -4.63 -22.03 4.48
C ALA A 350 -3.89 -22.68 3.31
N ALA A 351 -3.86 -24.01 3.26
CA ALA A 351 -3.27 -24.74 2.14
C ALA A 351 -4.00 -24.44 0.82
N ARG A 352 -5.34 -24.34 0.85
CA ARG A 352 -6.14 -23.99 -0.33
C ARG A 352 -5.84 -22.57 -0.83
N LEU A 353 -5.76 -21.58 0.07
CA LEU A 353 -5.40 -20.21 -0.30
C LEU A 353 -3.97 -20.09 -0.84
N ASP A 354 -3.03 -20.88 -0.32
CA ASP A 354 -1.68 -20.94 -0.87
C ASP A 354 -1.65 -21.52 -2.29
N LEU A 355 -2.45 -22.56 -2.55
CA LEU A 355 -2.61 -23.11 -3.89
C LEU A 355 -3.18 -22.05 -4.85
N TYR A 356 -4.28 -21.38 -4.49
CA TYR A 356 -4.83 -20.29 -5.30
C TYR A 356 -3.80 -19.18 -5.57
N ASN A 357 -2.99 -18.84 -4.58
CA ASN A 357 -1.95 -17.83 -4.77
C ASN A 357 -0.81 -18.31 -5.69
N GLN A 358 -0.47 -19.60 -5.68
CA GLN A 358 0.49 -20.20 -6.62
C GLN A 358 -0.06 -20.17 -8.06
N GLU A 359 -1.31 -20.60 -8.27
CA GLU A 359 -1.99 -20.53 -9.56
C GLU A 359 -2.08 -19.10 -10.09
N ARG A 360 -2.49 -18.16 -9.23
CA ARG A 360 -2.52 -16.75 -9.57
C ARG A 360 -1.15 -16.24 -10.05
N ARG A 361 -0.06 -16.62 -9.35
CA ARG A 361 1.30 -16.22 -9.75
C ARG A 361 1.72 -16.80 -11.08
N GLN A 362 1.34 -18.04 -11.38
CA GLN A 362 1.64 -18.67 -12.66
C GLN A 362 0.91 -17.96 -13.80
N ILE A 363 -0.39 -17.68 -13.63
CA ILE A 363 -1.19 -16.93 -14.61
C ILE A 363 -0.63 -15.50 -14.77
N GLU A 364 -0.33 -14.80 -13.66
CA GLU A 364 0.28 -13.47 -13.68
C GLU A 364 1.58 -13.44 -14.46
N GLU A 365 2.47 -14.40 -14.22
CA GLU A 365 3.78 -14.47 -14.89
C GLU A 365 3.65 -14.69 -16.40
N GLY A 366 2.74 -15.59 -16.83
CA GLY A 366 2.47 -15.82 -18.24
C GLY A 366 1.96 -14.55 -18.94
N ILE A 367 0.94 -13.90 -18.36
CA ILE A 367 0.38 -12.67 -18.92
C ILE A 367 1.39 -11.54 -18.87
N ARG A 368 2.15 -11.41 -17.77
CA ARG A 368 3.18 -10.37 -17.61
C ARG A 368 4.23 -10.42 -18.71
N GLN A 369 4.72 -11.62 -19.05
CA GLN A 369 5.73 -11.77 -20.10
C GLN A 369 5.16 -11.38 -21.47
N GLN A 370 3.99 -11.90 -21.84
CA GLN A 370 3.32 -11.53 -23.09
C GLN A 370 3.06 -10.01 -23.18
N ALA A 371 2.61 -9.41 -22.09
CA ALA A 371 2.32 -7.97 -22.05
C ALA A 371 3.61 -7.12 -22.16
N ILE A 372 4.72 -7.57 -21.58
CA ILE A 372 6.03 -6.92 -21.73
C ILE A 372 6.50 -6.97 -23.17
N ASP A 373 6.46 -8.15 -23.79
CA ASP A 373 6.91 -8.33 -25.19
C ASP A 373 6.12 -7.44 -26.16
N ARG A 374 4.80 -7.33 -25.94
CA ARG A 374 3.92 -6.41 -26.72
C ARG A 374 4.22 -4.94 -26.44
N ALA A 375 4.44 -4.57 -25.18
CA ALA A 375 4.78 -3.19 -24.82
C ALA A 375 6.12 -2.77 -25.43
N GLU A 376 7.13 -3.63 -25.43
CA GLU A 376 8.42 -3.40 -26.07
C GLU A 376 8.28 -3.21 -27.58
N ALA A 377 7.47 -4.03 -28.24
CA ALA A 377 7.16 -3.88 -29.67
C ALA A 377 6.42 -2.57 -29.98
N MET A 378 5.54 -2.09 -29.09
CA MET A 378 4.83 -0.81 -29.26
C MET A 378 5.72 0.41 -29.04
N ILE A 379 6.68 0.33 -28.13
CA ILE A 379 7.60 1.43 -27.80
C ILE A 379 8.70 1.56 -28.87
N GLY A 380 9.09 0.43 -29.52
CA GLY A 380 10.19 0.37 -30.52
C GLY A 380 11.58 0.37 -29.88
N ASP A 381 12.61 -0.06 -30.65
CA ASP A 381 13.99 -0.19 -30.16
C ASP A 381 14.68 1.12 -29.74
N GLY A 382 14.04 2.27 -29.92
CA GLY A 382 14.64 3.60 -29.71
C GLY A 382 14.38 4.25 -28.34
N ASP A 383 13.45 3.72 -27.52
CA ASP A 383 12.98 4.43 -26.32
C ASP A 383 13.16 3.62 -25.01
N ILE A 384 13.83 2.50 -25.06
CA ILE A 384 14.16 1.71 -23.86
C ILE A 384 15.40 2.31 -23.20
N GLY A 385 15.20 3.32 -22.35
CA GLY A 385 16.08 3.69 -21.24
C GLY A 385 17.58 3.80 -21.51
N THR A 386 18.01 4.41 -22.61
CA THR A 386 19.36 4.94 -22.71
C THR A 386 19.32 6.46 -22.57
N SER A 387 19.31 6.95 -21.32
CA SER A 387 19.77 8.33 -21.06
C SER A 387 21.29 8.39 -21.23
N GLY A 388 21.77 8.29 -22.47
CA GLY A 388 23.12 8.56 -22.87
C GLY A 388 23.21 9.97 -23.43
N THR A 389 23.95 10.80 -22.73
CA THR A 389 24.46 12.09 -23.14
C THR A 389 24.86 12.14 -24.63
N ASP A 390 24.00 12.71 -25.47
CA ASP A 390 24.40 13.52 -26.62
C ASP A 390 23.15 14.18 -27.23
N ARG A 391 22.79 15.36 -26.74
CA ARG A 391 21.90 16.30 -27.42
C ARG A 391 22.60 17.65 -27.52
N SER A 392 23.70 17.71 -28.29
CA SER A 392 24.14 18.95 -28.92
C SER A 392 23.70 18.90 -30.39
N GLY A 393 22.54 19.44 -30.68
CA GLY A 393 22.02 19.51 -32.02
C GLY A 393 20.61 20.07 -32.02
N ALA A 394 20.48 21.40 -32.19
CA ALA A 394 19.22 22.04 -32.51
C ALA A 394 18.68 21.48 -33.82
N GLY A 395 17.69 20.59 -33.75
CA GLY A 395 17.04 20.00 -34.92
C GLY A 395 15.63 19.57 -34.55
N LYS A 396 14.67 20.32 -35.09
CA LYS A 396 13.21 20.10 -35.25
C LYS A 396 12.63 18.91 -34.50
N ALA A 397 11.69 19.19 -33.60
CA ALA A 397 10.74 18.24 -32.99
C ALA A 397 10.04 17.41 -34.07
N GLY A 398 10.61 16.26 -34.40
CA GLY A 398 9.95 15.18 -35.10
C GLY A 398 9.27 14.34 -34.03
N ALA A 399 7.94 14.30 -34.01
CA ALA A 399 7.16 13.40 -33.19
C ALA A 399 7.60 11.95 -33.45
N GLY A 400 8.50 11.42 -32.62
CA GLY A 400 8.77 10.01 -32.56
C GLY A 400 7.48 9.33 -32.07
N LYS A 401 6.97 8.35 -32.80
CA LYS A 401 5.80 7.54 -32.47
C LYS A 401 6.09 6.62 -31.25
N GLY A 402 6.45 7.18 -30.11
CA GLY A 402 6.50 6.45 -28.85
C GLY A 402 5.12 6.50 -28.21
N THR A 403 4.55 5.36 -27.86
CA THR A 403 3.27 5.28 -27.18
C THR A 403 3.44 5.76 -25.73
N ASP A 404 2.80 6.89 -25.39
CA ASP A 404 2.90 7.49 -24.05
C ASP A 404 2.03 6.78 -23.00
N VAL A 405 0.98 6.08 -23.43
CA VAL A 405 0.10 5.24 -22.61
C VAL A 405 0.08 3.83 -23.19
N LEU A 406 0.32 2.82 -22.37
CA LEU A 406 0.24 1.42 -22.77
C LEU A 406 -1.21 0.94 -22.62
N VAL A 407 -1.87 0.55 -23.73
CA VAL A 407 -3.17 -0.11 -23.72
C VAL A 407 -3.03 -1.44 -24.43
N LEU A 408 -3.13 -2.53 -23.69
CA LEU A 408 -2.89 -3.88 -24.17
C LEU A 408 -4.11 -4.76 -23.92
N ALA A 409 -4.46 -5.59 -24.88
CA ALA A 409 -5.63 -6.46 -24.79
C ALA A 409 -5.34 -7.85 -25.33
N ASP A 410 -5.96 -8.86 -24.72
CA ASP A 410 -5.93 -10.24 -25.20
C ASP A 410 -7.14 -11.05 -24.71
N ARG A 411 -7.53 -12.07 -25.49
CA ARG A 411 -8.64 -12.99 -25.17
C ARG A 411 -8.24 -14.08 -24.17
N GLU A 412 -6.96 -14.38 -24.08
CA GLU A 412 -6.44 -15.40 -23.17
C GLU A 412 -6.08 -14.83 -21.79
N TRP A 413 -6.19 -13.53 -21.60
CA TRP A 413 -5.82 -12.92 -20.33
C TRP A 413 -6.95 -13.03 -19.30
N HIS A 414 -6.57 -13.40 -18.09
CA HIS A 414 -7.51 -13.59 -16.98
C HIS A 414 -7.80 -12.26 -16.26
N GLU A 415 -9.09 -11.88 -16.18
CA GLU A 415 -9.52 -10.61 -15.59
C GLU A 415 -9.11 -10.42 -14.11
N GLY A 416 -8.96 -11.50 -13.34
CA GLY A 416 -8.53 -11.46 -11.94
C GLY A 416 -7.10 -10.97 -11.71
N VAL A 417 -6.25 -10.96 -12.75
CA VAL A 417 -4.82 -10.61 -12.62
C VAL A 417 -4.38 -9.41 -13.47
N ILE A 418 -5.19 -8.96 -14.45
CA ILE A 418 -4.82 -7.83 -15.33
C ILE A 418 -4.41 -6.58 -14.57
N GLY A 419 -5.04 -6.27 -13.42
CA GLY A 419 -4.70 -5.11 -12.60
C GLY A 419 -3.31 -5.21 -11.97
N ILE A 420 -2.82 -6.42 -11.69
CA ILE A 420 -1.47 -6.66 -11.19
C ILE A 420 -0.48 -6.47 -12.33
N VAL A 421 -0.78 -7.02 -13.51
CA VAL A 421 0.05 -6.87 -14.71
C VAL A 421 0.16 -5.41 -15.14
N ALA A 422 -0.93 -4.64 -15.11
CA ALA A 422 -0.90 -3.19 -15.37
C ALA A 422 0.06 -2.46 -14.42
N GLY A 423 0.07 -2.85 -13.13
CA GLY A 423 1.02 -2.33 -12.15
C GLY A 423 2.48 -2.64 -12.51
N ARG A 424 2.77 -3.87 -12.94
CA ARG A 424 4.11 -4.28 -13.35
C ARG A 424 4.60 -3.57 -14.62
N LEU A 425 3.71 -3.37 -15.60
CA LEU A 425 4.03 -2.60 -16.80
C LEU A 425 4.35 -1.14 -16.44
N ARG A 426 3.52 -0.50 -15.61
CA ARG A 426 3.79 0.86 -15.12
C ARG A 426 5.15 0.95 -14.40
N GLU A 427 5.48 -0.01 -13.53
CA GLU A 427 6.76 -0.03 -12.80
C GLU A 427 7.95 -0.19 -13.74
N ARG A 428 7.83 -1.07 -14.76
CA ARG A 428 8.91 -1.36 -15.71
C ARG A 428 9.16 -0.21 -16.68
N PHE A 429 8.07 0.37 -17.24
CA PHE A 429 8.17 1.35 -18.33
C PHE A 429 8.02 2.80 -17.88
N GLY A 430 7.62 3.06 -16.62
CA GLY A 430 7.36 4.41 -16.12
C GLY A 430 6.20 5.13 -16.83
N LYS A 431 5.32 4.37 -17.50
CA LYS A 431 4.19 4.88 -18.28
C LYS A 431 2.84 4.41 -17.67
N PRO A 432 1.73 5.17 -17.82
CA PRO A 432 0.41 4.64 -17.51
C PRO A 432 0.14 3.39 -18.32
N ALA A 433 -0.46 2.37 -17.69
CA ALA A 433 -0.73 1.10 -18.34
C ALA A 433 -2.16 0.63 -18.07
N CYS A 434 -2.87 0.27 -19.12
CA CYS A 434 -4.18 -0.37 -19.10
C CYS A 434 -4.05 -1.77 -19.71
N VAL A 435 -4.51 -2.79 -18.99
CA VAL A 435 -4.52 -4.19 -19.44
C VAL A 435 -5.95 -4.67 -19.50
N ILE A 436 -6.33 -5.28 -20.60
CA ILE A 436 -7.72 -5.64 -20.92
C ILE A 436 -7.82 -7.14 -21.20
N ALA A 437 -8.69 -7.82 -20.48
CA ALA A 437 -9.11 -9.19 -20.76
C ALA A 437 -10.36 -9.13 -21.66
N LEU A 438 -10.27 -9.68 -22.88
CA LEU A 438 -11.36 -9.67 -23.85
C LEU A 438 -12.26 -10.90 -23.69
N GLY A 439 -13.55 -10.70 -23.49
CA GLY A 439 -14.54 -11.75 -23.51
C GLY A 439 -14.85 -12.25 -24.92
N SER A 440 -15.51 -13.41 -24.99
CA SER A 440 -15.98 -14.00 -26.26
C SER A 440 -17.09 -13.18 -26.95
N ASP A 441 -17.77 -12.32 -26.20
CA ASP A 441 -18.79 -11.39 -26.65
C ASP A 441 -18.22 -10.10 -27.28
N GLY A 442 -16.89 -9.95 -27.33
CA GLY A 442 -16.22 -8.75 -27.83
C GLY A 442 -16.19 -7.59 -26.84
N VAL A 443 -16.58 -7.81 -25.58
CA VAL A 443 -16.45 -6.85 -24.49
C VAL A 443 -15.21 -7.17 -23.64
N GLY A 444 -14.36 -6.17 -23.43
CA GLY A 444 -13.17 -6.27 -22.60
C GLY A 444 -13.41 -5.69 -21.21
N LYS A 445 -12.92 -6.40 -20.18
CA LYS A 445 -12.74 -5.87 -18.82
C LYS A 445 -11.32 -5.34 -18.70
N GLY A 446 -11.19 -4.06 -18.38
CA GLY A 446 -9.91 -3.37 -18.28
C GLY A 446 -9.55 -2.95 -16.88
N SER A 447 -8.26 -2.99 -16.57
CA SER A 447 -7.70 -2.42 -15.35
C SER A 447 -6.50 -1.54 -15.69
N GLY A 448 -6.52 -0.29 -15.21
CA GLY A 448 -5.48 0.69 -15.43
C GLY A 448 -4.69 1.04 -14.18
N ARG A 449 -3.42 1.38 -14.36
CA ARG A 449 -2.51 1.91 -13.33
C ARG A 449 -1.82 3.15 -13.85
N SER A 450 -1.81 4.21 -13.05
CA SER A 450 -1.31 5.53 -13.41
C SER A 450 0.09 5.81 -12.88
N ILE A 451 0.63 6.94 -13.32
CA ILE A 451 1.85 7.58 -12.82
C ILE A 451 1.49 8.90 -12.13
N ALA A 452 2.42 9.46 -11.35
CA ALA A 452 2.23 10.77 -10.74
C ALA A 452 1.99 11.85 -11.81
N GLY A 453 1.03 12.73 -11.55
CA GLY A 453 0.64 13.80 -12.47
C GLY A 453 -0.44 13.44 -13.49
N PHE A 454 -0.83 12.17 -13.63
CA PHE A 454 -1.92 11.75 -14.53
C PHE A 454 -3.11 11.18 -13.74
N ARG A 455 -4.27 11.82 -13.82
CA ARG A 455 -5.49 11.47 -13.10
C ARG A 455 -6.31 10.44 -13.89
N LEU A 456 -5.89 9.17 -13.84
CA LEU A 456 -6.47 8.10 -14.64
C LEU A 456 -7.98 7.90 -14.38
N GLY A 457 -8.42 7.93 -13.11
CA GLY A 457 -9.85 7.77 -12.79
C GLY A 457 -10.72 8.82 -13.48
N SER A 458 -10.31 10.10 -13.44
CA SER A 458 -10.98 11.18 -14.15
C SER A 458 -10.97 10.99 -15.66
N ALA A 459 -9.85 10.50 -16.22
CA ALA A 459 -9.74 10.22 -17.65
C ALA A 459 -10.68 9.08 -18.09
N ILE A 460 -10.81 8.02 -17.27
CA ILE A 460 -11.73 6.89 -17.53
C ILE A 460 -13.20 7.34 -17.47
N ILE A 461 -13.57 8.17 -16.47
CA ILE A 461 -14.93 8.74 -16.40
C ILE A 461 -15.21 9.59 -17.63
N ALA A 462 -14.27 10.43 -18.06
CA ALA A 462 -14.43 11.25 -19.26
C ALA A 462 -14.51 10.40 -20.55
N ALA A 463 -13.76 9.31 -20.66
CA ALA A 463 -13.86 8.37 -21.79
C ALA A 463 -15.23 7.66 -21.83
N HIS A 464 -15.81 7.34 -20.67
CA HIS A 464 -17.17 6.82 -20.59
C HIS A 464 -18.21 7.87 -21.04
N GLN A 465 -18.08 9.11 -20.57
CA GLN A 465 -18.97 10.20 -21.00
C GLN A 465 -18.86 10.50 -22.50
N ALA A 466 -17.69 10.27 -23.10
CA ALA A 466 -17.46 10.40 -24.54
C ALA A 466 -17.97 9.19 -25.36
N GLY A 467 -18.56 8.17 -24.72
CA GLY A 467 -19.07 6.96 -25.39
C GLY A 467 -17.99 6.02 -25.92
N ILE A 468 -16.75 6.14 -25.42
CA ILE A 468 -15.65 5.24 -25.75
C ILE A 468 -15.72 3.98 -24.88
N LEU A 469 -16.12 4.12 -23.62
CA LEU A 469 -16.27 3.03 -22.65
C LEU A 469 -17.74 2.71 -22.41
N LEU A 470 -18.04 1.45 -22.13
CA LEU A 470 -19.37 0.99 -21.70
C LEU A 470 -19.65 1.36 -20.24
N GLY A 471 -18.61 1.49 -19.43
CA GLY A 471 -18.64 1.87 -18.04
C GLY A 471 -17.24 1.92 -17.49
N GLY A 472 -17.05 2.61 -16.38
CA GLY A 472 -15.74 2.67 -15.71
C GLY A 472 -15.66 3.76 -14.67
N GLY A 473 -14.67 3.64 -13.79
CA GLY A 473 -14.38 4.58 -12.72
C GLY A 473 -13.11 4.18 -11.98
N GLY A 474 -12.78 4.94 -10.97
CA GLY A 474 -11.60 4.69 -10.15
C GLY A 474 -11.06 5.98 -9.54
N HIS A 475 -9.84 5.87 -9.03
CA HIS A 475 -9.09 6.95 -8.42
C HIS A 475 -7.92 7.38 -9.31
N ASP A 476 -7.21 8.44 -8.91
CA ASP A 476 -6.12 9.00 -9.73
C ASP A 476 -5.08 7.97 -10.16
N MET A 477 -4.76 7.00 -9.30
CA MET A 477 -3.69 6.03 -9.54
C MET A 477 -4.17 4.68 -10.10
N ALA A 478 -5.46 4.37 -10.05
CA ALA A 478 -6.00 3.08 -10.50
C ALA A 478 -7.47 3.22 -10.95
N ALA A 479 -7.81 2.55 -12.04
CA ALA A 479 -9.17 2.55 -12.57
C ALA A 479 -9.54 1.18 -13.15
N GLY A 480 -10.86 0.87 -13.10
CA GLY A 480 -11.46 -0.26 -13.78
C GLY A 480 -12.45 0.23 -14.85
N PHE A 481 -12.60 -0.53 -15.93
CA PHE A 481 -13.51 -0.14 -17.02
C PHE A 481 -13.95 -1.32 -17.87
N SER A 482 -15.00 -1.11 -18.66
CA SER A 482 -15.44 -2.05 -19.69
C SER A 482 -15.43 -1.35 -21.05
N VAL A 483 -14.94 -2.03 -22.07
CA VAL A 483 -14.72 -1.46 -23.41
C VAL A 483 -15.05 -2.49 -24.50
N GLU A 484 -15.67 -2.04 -25.60
CA GLU A 484 -15.79 -2.86 -26.81
C GLU A 484 -14.42 -3.00 -27.49
N GLU A 485 -14.11 -4.20 -28.02
CA GLU A 485 -12.85 -4.47 -28.71
C GLU A 485 -12.56 -3.44 -29.82
N SER A 486 -13.60 -3.03 -30.57
CA SER A 486 -13.54 -2.03 -31.63
C SER A 486 -13.16 -0.61 -31.15
N LYS A 487 -13.24 -0.33 -29.85
CA LYS A 487 -12.98 0.98 -29.24
C LYS A 487 -11.62 1.09 -28.55
N ILE A 488 -10.83 0.01 -28.50
CA ILE A 488 -9.56 -0.02 -27.77
C ILE A 488 -8.55 1.01 -28.33
N GLU A 489 -8.43 1.13 -29.65
CA GLU A 489 -7.56 2.13 -30.26
C GLU A 489 -8.01 3.57 -29.95
N ALA A 490 -9.34 3.81 -29.95
CA ALA A 490 -9.90 5.10 -29.59
C ALA A 490 -9.63 5.43 -28.11
N LEU A 491 -9.71 4.44 -27.22
CA LEU A 491 -9.34 4.59 -25.80
C LEU A 491 -7.88 4.97 -25.65
N GLN A 492 -6.97 4.30 -26.35
CA GLN A 492 -5.54 4.59 -26.29
C GLN A 492 -5.24 6.02 -26.73
N ALA A 493 -5.81 6.46 -27.85
CA ALA A 493 -5.63 7.82 -28.37
C ALA A 493 -6.18 8.86 -27.37
N PHE A 494 -7.36 8.62 -26.80
CA PHE A 494 -7.99 9.49 -25.82
C PHE A 494 -7.14 9.63 -24.54
N LEU A 495 -6.63 8.53 -24.00
CA LEU A 495 -5.80 8.55 -22.80
C LEU A 495 -4.45 9.24 -23.06
N ALA A 496 -3.84 9.06 -24.23
CA ALA A 496 -2.60 9.73 -24.61
C ALA A 496 -2.80 11.26 -24.71
N GLU A 497 -3.91 11.72 -25.28
CA GLU A 497 -4.25 13.15 -25.35
C GLU A 497 -4.44 13.74 -23.94
N ARG A 498 -5.16 13.03 -23.05
CA ARG A 498 -5.38 13.45 -21.66
C ARG A 498 -4.08 13.50 -20.87
N LEU A 499 -3.20 12.50 -21.04
CA LEU A 499 -1.88 12.49 -20.42
C LEU A 499 -1.07 13.73 -20.84
N ALA A 500 -1.05 14.05 -22.13
CA ALA A 500 -0.33 15.23 -22.64
C ALA A 500 -0.88 16.54 -22.05
N GLN A 501 -2.20 16.62 -21.83
CA GLN A 501 -2.85 17.78 -21.21
C GLN A 501 -2.50 17.88 -19.71
N ASP A 502 -2.59 16.77 -18.95
CA ASP A 502 -2.32 16.74 -17.51
C ASP A 502 -0.85 17.03 -17.18
N LEU A 503 0.08 16.54 -18.01
CA LEU A 503 1.52 16.77 -17.81
C LEU A 503 2.01 18.11 -18.36
N ALA A 504 1.18 18.87 -19.09
CA ALA A 504 1.54 20.16 -19.69
C ALA A 504 2.88 20.14 -20.50
N GLY A 505 3.25 18.96 -21.04
CA GLY A 505 4.48 18.75 -21.81
C GLY A 505 5.73 18.46 -20.96
N GLU A 506 5.64 18.37 -19.65
CA GLU A 506 6.73 17.92 -18.78
C GLU A 506 6.74 16.39 -18.67
N ALA A 507 7.86 15.75 -18.98
CA ALA A 507 8.00 14.32 -18.74
C ALA A 507 8.01 14.03 -17.22
N PRO A 508 7.25 13.03 -16.73
CA PRO A 508 7.26 12.68 -15.33
C PRO A 508 8.64 12.23 -14.90
N GLN A 509 9.24 12.97 -13.95
CA GLN A 509 10.57 12.65 -13.45
C GLN A 509 10.44 11.67 -12.27
N LEU A 510 11.18 10.56 -12.33
CA LEU A 510 11.29 9.66 -11.18
C LEU A 510 11.98 10.38 -10.03
N VAL A 511 11.33 10.42 -8.85
CA VAL A 511 11.86 11.06 -7.65
C VAL A 511 12.22 9.99 -6.61
N ARG A 512 13.38 10.15 -5.98
CA ARG A 512 13.79 9.39 -4.79
C ARG A 512 13.90 10.33 -3.60
N GLU A 513 13.08 10.08 -2.58
CA GLU A 513 13.11 10.85 -1.36
C GLU A 513 14.28 10.45 -0.46
N VAL A 514 14.92 11.45 0.12
CA VAL A 514 16.03 11.33 1.07
C VAL A 514 15.58 11.83 2.43
N SER A 515 15.70 11.00 3.46
CA SER A 515 15.25 11.35 4.82
C SER A 515 16.35 12.01 5.65
N ALA A 516 17.60 11.56 5.51
CA ALA A 516 18.76 12.14 6.22
C ALA A 516 20.09 11.71 5.57
N VAL A 517 21.17 12.36 5.99
CA VAL A 517 22.55 12.02 5.62
C VAL A 517 23.22 11.23 6.75
N LEU A 518 24.00 10.21 6.41
CA LEU A 518 24.84 9.47 7.34
C LEU A 518 26.27 9.35 6.77
N SER A 519 27.26 9.28 7.67
CA SER A 519 28.60 8.75 7.32
C SER A 519 28.60 7.22 7.42
N CYS A 520 29.61 6.54 6.87
CA CYS A 520 29.78 5.09 7.08
C CYS A 520 29.89 4.75 8.57
N ALA A 521 30.59 5.54 9.35
CA ALA A 521 30.70 5.40 10.81
C ALA A 521 29.38 5.72 11.54
N GLY A 522 28.46 6.46 10.92
CA GLY A 522 27.12 6.76 11.42
C GLY A 522 26.13 5.62 11.28
N VAL A 523 26.41 4.62 10.45
CA VAL A 523 25.56 3.42 10.31
C VAL A 523 25.84 2.45 11.46
N ARG A 524 25.18 2.70 12.59
CA ARG A 524 25.38 2.01 13.86
C ARG A 524 24.12 1.28 14.32
N PRO A 525 24.27 0.26 15.20
CA PRO A 525 23.13 -0.49 15.75
C PRO A 525 22.04 0.40 16.37
N GLU A 526 22.43 1.50 17.02
CA GLU A 526 21.51 2.44 17.66
C GLU A 526 20.54 3.09 16.65
N ILE A 527 21.02 3.36 15.42
CA ILE A 527 20.15 3.84 14.32
C ILE A 527 19.13 2.76 13.95
N ALA A 528 19.56 1.49 13.85
CA ALA A 528 18.65 0.39 13.52
C ALA A 528 17.60 0.18 14.62
N ASP A 529 17.98 0.26 15.88
CA ASP A 529 17.07 0.13 17.03
C ASP A 529 15.98 1.24 16.98
N TRP A 530 16.39 2.46 16.71
CA TRP A 530 15.45 3.57 16.54
C TRP A 530 14.55 3.39 15.30
N LEU A 531 15.10 2.90 14.17
CA LEU A 531 14.28 2.64 12.99
C LEU A 531 13.20 1.58 13.27
N GLU A 532 13.51 0.54 14.01
CA GLU A 532 12.50 -0.44 14.45
C GLU A 532 11.39 0.24 15.26
N THR A 533 11.73 1.17 16.13
CA THR A 533 10.78 1.95 16.95
C THR A 533 9.89 2.88 16.09
N LEU A 534 10.44 3.45 14.99
CA LEU A 534 9.67 4.31 14.07
C LEU A 534 8.65 3.52 13.22
N GLY A 535 8.80 2.19 13.13
CA GLY A 535 7.83 1.32 12.47
C GLY A 535 6.46 1.26 13.18
N PRO A 536 5.49 0.52 12.61
CA PRO A 536 5.52 -0.15 11.31
C PRO A 536 5.56 0.84 10.13
N PHE A 537 6.35 0.51 9.11
CA PHE A 537 6.46 1.31 7.89
C PHE A 537 5.47 0.84 6.82
N GLY A 538 5.00 1.78 6.02
CA GLY A 538 4.04 1.56 4.94
C GLY A 538 3.59 2.88 4.33
N ASN A 539 2.39 2.89 3.72
CA ASN A 539 1.81 4.12 3.19
C ASN A 539 1.67 5.17 4.31
N GLY A 540 1.93 6.44 4.03
CA GLY A 540 1.90 7.54 5.01
C GLY A 540 3.00 7.52 6.07
N ASN A 541 3.73 6.41 6.24
CA ASN A 541 4.89 6.26 7.12
C ASN A 541 6.03 5.52 6.39
N PRO A 542 6.65 6.13 5.36
CA PRO A 542 7.66 5.47 4.56
C PRO A 542 8.92 5.15 5.38
N GLU A 543 9.56 4.02 5.06
CA GLU A 543 10.83 3.67 5.69
C GLU A 543 11.91 4.67 5.28
N PRO A 544 12.67 5.22 6.26
CA PRO A 544 13.68 6.23 5.97
C PRO A 544 14.78 5.74 5.03
N ARG A 545 15.14 6.61 4.08
CA ARG A 545 16.28 6.44 3.18
C ARG A 545 17.38 7.40 3.55
N PHE A 546 18.58 6.90 3.59
CA PHE A 546 19.77 7.66 3.97
C PHE A 546 20.70 7.81 2.77
N VAL A 547 21.29 9.00 2.65
CA VAL A 547 22.42 9.20 1.72
C VAL A 547 23.73 9.09 2.49
N LEU A 548 24.65 8.29 1.94
CA LEU A 548 26.04 8.29 2.32
C LEU A 548 26.81 9.04 1.21
N PRO A 549 27.29 10.26 1.49
CA PRO A 549 27.95 11.07 0.47
C PRO A 549 29.38 10.60 0.23
N ASP A 550 29.87 10.87 -0.97
CA ASP A 550 31.27 10.73 -1.37
C ASP A 550 31.92 9.39 -0.95
N CYS A 551 31.17 8.29 -1.15
CA CYS A 551 31.67 6.96 -0.85
C CYS A 551 32.57 6.45 -1.97
N ARG A 552 33.71 5.85 -1.58
CA ARG A 552 34.53 5.03 -2.43
C ARG A 552 34.06 3.58 -2.35
N VAL A 553 33.81 2.97 -3.50
CA VAL A 553 33.50 1.53 -3.56
C VAL A 553 34.82 0.78 -3.57
N THR A 554 35.20 0.18 -2.45
CA THR A 554 36.49 -0.52 -2.29
C THR A 554 36.43 -1.96 -2.81
N PHE A 555 35.22 -2.50 -2.95
CA PHE A 555 34.97 -3.83 -3.48
C PHE A 555 33.53 -3.92 -4.00
N ALA A 556 33.32 -4.57 -5.14
CA ALA A 556 32.00 -4.92 -5.65
C ALA A 556 32.06 -6.23 -6.44
N LYS A 557 31.04 -7.10 -6.25
CA LYS A 557 30.88 -8.32 -7.04
C LYS A 557 29.41 -8.73 -7.17
N PRO A 558 29.03 -9.37 -8.30
CA PRO A 558 27.75 -10.05 -8.41
C PRO A 558 27.64 -11.21 -7.41
N VAL A 559 26.45 -11.38 -6.82
CA VAL A 559 26.10 -12.47 -5.90
C VAL A 559 24.67 -12.96 -6.17
N GLY A 560 24.33 -14.14 -5.64
CA GLY A 560 23.10 -14.85 -5.95
C GLY A 560 23.33 -15.94 -6.99
N SER A 561 22.34 -16.83 -7.20
CA SER A 561 22.45 -17.99 -8.11
C SER A 561 22.70 -17.61 -9.56
N ASP A 562 22.24 -16.41 -9.95
CA ASP A 562 22.28 -15.86 -11.32
C ASP A 562 23.03 -14.52 -11.40
N GLY A 563 23.72 -14.10 -10.33
CA GLY A 563 24.38 -12.81 -10.26
C GLY A 563 23.42 -11.61 -10.16
N ALA A 564 22.16 -11.84 -9.76
CA ALA A 564 21.11 -10.81 -9.71
C ALA A 564 21.39 -9.67 -8.75
N HIS A 565 22.24 -9.86 -7.75
CA HIS A 565 22.53 -8.86 -6.73
C HIS A 565 23.99 -8.41 -6.79
N ILE A 566 24.28 -7.21 -6.27
CA ILE A 566 25.67 -6.71 -6.16
C ILE A 566 26.01 -6.54 -4.68
N SER A 567 27.00 -7.29 -4.20
CA SER A 567 27.60 -7.10 -2.87
C SER A 567 28.76 -6.13 -2.97
N CYS A 568 28.76 -5.12 -2.09
CA CYS A 568 29.75 -4.05 -2.09
C CYS A 568 30.38 -3.86 -0.71
N ARG A 569 31.56 -3.21 -0.70
CA ARG A 569 32.14 -2.58 0.47
C ARG A 569 32.43 -1.12 0.14
N ILE A 570 31.94 -0.21 0.96
CA ILE A 570 32.05 1.24 0.75
C ILE A 570 32.76 1.91 1.92
N ASP A 571 33.43 3.03 1.66
CA ASP A 571 34.20 3.83 2.61
C ASP A 571 34.06 5.32 2.22
N ASP A 572 33.78 6.17 3.19
CA ASP A 572 33.64 7.62 3.02
C ASP A 572 34.91 8.41 3.39
N GLY A 573 36.05 7.72 3.54
CA GLY A 573 37.32 8.33 3.97
C GLY A 573 37.44 8.56 5.47
N GLY A 574 36.39 8.26 6.27
CA GLY A 574 36.37 8.40 7.72
C GLY A 574 37.02 7.22 8.48
N GLY A 575 37.66 6.28 7.77
CA GLY A 575 38.32 5.11 8.36
C GLY A 575 37.40 3.94 8.72
N THR A 576 36.10 4.05 8.42
CA THR A 576 35.12 2.99 8.64
C THR A 576 34.61 2.47 7.31
N ALA A 577 34.90 1.19 7.02
CA ALA A 577 34.35 0.54 5.83
C ALA A 577 33.06 -0.22 6.19
N LEU A 578 32.02 0.00 5.40
CA LEU A 578 30.68 -0.54 5.57
C LEU A 578 30.35 -1.58 4.50
N ASN A 579 29.73 -2.69 4.88
CA ASN A 579 29.14 -3.63 3.93
C ASN A 579 27.88 -3.03 3.30
N ALA A 580 27.67 -3.34 2.02
CA ALA A 580 26.51 -2.89 1.29
C ALA A 580 26.03 -3.97 0.31
N ILE A 581 24.73 -3.97 0.04
CA ILE A 581 24.11 -4.86 -0.94
C ILE A 581 23.10 -4.09 -1.78
N ALA A 582 23.14 -4.28 -3.10
CA ALA A 582 22.13 -3.81 -4.01
C ALA A 582 21.39 -5.02 -4.59
N PHE A 583 20.13 -5.20 -4.18
CA PHE A 583 19.28 -6.28 -4.67
C PHE A 583 18.79 -5.99 -6.09
N GLN A 584 18.68 -7.04 -6.92
CA GLN A 584 18.23 -6.96 -8.33
C GLN A 584 19.01 -5.94 -9.19
N ALA A 585 20.26 -5.68 -8.80
CA ALA A 585 21.15 -4.72 -9.49
C ALA A 585 22.05 -5.37 -10.53
N GLY A 586 22.08 -6.71 -10.61
CA GLY A 586 22.85 -7.44 -11.63
C GLY A 586 22.38 -7.03 -13.03
N GLY A 587 23.29 -6.52 -13.86
CA GLY A 587 22.98 -6.00 -15.21
C GLY A 587 22.21 -4.67 -15.25
N ALA A 588 21.67 -4.17 -14.15
CA ALA A 588 20.99 -2.87 -14.06
C ALA A 588 21.98 -1.68 -14.06
N PRO A 589 21.54 -0.45 -14.40
CA PRO A 589 22.41 0.74 -14.37
C PRO A 589 23.10 0.95 -13.02
N LEU A 590 22.38 0.73 -11.92
CA LEU A 590 22.95 0.81 -10.57
C LEU A 590 24.12 -0.17 -10.36
N GLY A 591 23.93 -1.43 -10.74
CA GLY A 591 24.99 -2.43 -10.61
C GLY A 591 26.20 -2.12 -11.49
N ARG A 592 25.98 -1.64 -12.73
CA ARG A 592 27.07 -1.19 -13.61
C ARG A 592 27.86 -0.04 -12.99
N LEU A 593 27.16 0.97 -12.40
CA LEU A 593 27.81 2.08 -11.73
C LEU A 593 28.67 1.60 -10.54
N LEU A 594 28.15 0.73 -9.69
CA LEU A 594 28.86 0.22 -8.51
C LEU A 594 30.09 -0.62 -8.89
N LEU A 595 29.99 -1.48 -9.90
CA LEU A 595 31.11 -2.28 -10.42
C LEU A 595 32.19 -1.41 -11.05
N ALA A 596 31.80 -0.40 -11.85
CA ALA A 596 32.72 0.54 -12.45
C ALA A 596 33.45 1.36 -11.37
N ALA A 597 32.74 1.88 -10.38
CA ALA A 597 33.31 2.66 -9.29
C ALA A 597 34.32 1.86 -8.47
N ALA A 598 34.11 0.54 -8.29
CA ALA A 598 35.08 -0.33 -7.64
C ALA A 598 36.35 -0.54 -8.50
N GLY A 599 36.23 -0.49 -9.85
CA GLY A 599 37.37 -0.68 -10.75
C GLY A 599 38.22 0.58 -10.95
N ASP A 600 37.58 1.75 -11.02
CA ASP A 600 38.27 3.02 -11.36
C ASP A 600 38.45 3.97 -10.15
N GLY A 601 37.90 3.60 -8.97
CA GLY A 601 38.10 4.34 -7.73
C GLY A 601 37.32 5.67 -7.64
N ARG A 602 36.37 5.91 -8.56
CA ARG A 602 35.51 7.11 -8.48
C ARG A 602 34.64 7.12 -7.25
N TYR A 603 34.32 8.32 -6.76
CA TYR A 603 33.38 8.50 -5.67
C TYR A 603 31.94 8.42 -6.18
N VAL A 604 31.05 7.92 -5.33
CA VAL A 604 29.61 7.88 -5.56
C VAL A 604 28.86 8.32 -4.30
N HIS A 605 27.76 9.01 -4.48
CA HIS A 605 26.75 9.13 -3.42
C HIS A 605 25.91 7.86 -3.43
N VAL A 606 25.70 7.25 -2.26
CA VAL A 606 24.91 6.03 -2.09
C VAL A 606 23.62 6.36 -1.37
N LEU A 607 22.47 6.00 -1.94
CA LEU A 607 21.15 6.11 -1.31
C LEU A 607 20.66 4.72 -0.94
N GLY A 608 20.24 4.53 0.31
CA GLY A 608 19.76 3.22 0.74
C GLY A 608 19.17 3.21 2.15
N LYS A 609 18.87 2.00 2.62
CA LYS A 609 18.29 1.71 3.93
C LYS A 609 19.31 1.06 4.84
N VAL A 610 19.29 1.47 6.10
CA VAL A 610 20.13 0.86 7.15
C VAL A 610 19.53 -0.48 7.56
N ARG A 611 20.34 -1.54 7.58
CA ARG A 611 19.95 -2.90 7.95
C ARG A 611 20.94 -3.54 8.91
N ARG A 612 20.44 -4.44 9.75
CA ARG A 612 21.32 -5.41 10.42
C ARG A 612 21.80 -6.43 9.39
N ASP A 613 23.08 -6.80 9.42
CA ASP A 613 23.63 -7.81 8.51
C ASP A 613 23.22 -9.21 8.98
N GLY A 614 22.18 -9.77 8.37
CA GLY A 614 21.62 -11.08 8.72
C GLY A 614 22.55 -12.26 8.44
N PHE A 615 23.58 -12.09 7.58
CA PHE A 615 24.55 -13.15 7.27
C PHE A 615 25.68 -13.23 8.29
N ARG A 616 26.13 -12.08 8.80
CA ARG A 616 27.24 -12.04 9.77
C ARG A 616 26.76 -12.15 11.20
N GLY A 617 25.48 -11.92 11.45
CA GLY A 617 24.88 -11.99 12.77
C GLY A 617 25.36 -10.90 13.75
N GLY A 618 24.90 -10.97 14.99
CA GLY A 618 25.29 -10.02 16.04
C GLY A 618 24.84 -8.58 15.75
N ARG A 619 25.73 -7.61 15.99
CA ARG A 619 25.51 -6.17 15.80
C ARG A 619 26.05 -5.64 14.47
N ALA A 620 26.43 -6.52 13.54
CA ALA A 620 26.94 -6.09 12.23
C ALA A 620 25.88 -5.32 11.46
N MET A 621 26.29 -4.22 10.84
CA MET A 621 25.41 -3.32 10.06
C MET A 621 25.80 -3.36 8.59
N GLN A 622 24.80 -3.12 7.74
CA GLN A 622 24.98 -2.95 6.31
C GLN A 622 24.01 -1.88 5.77
N ILE A 623 24.30 -1.36 4.59
CA ILE A 623 23.38 -0.53 3.82
C ILE A 623 22.78 -1.35 2.67
N GLU A 624 21.47 -1.36 2.56
CA GLU A 624 20.74 -1.87 1.39
C GLU A 624 20.64 -0.74 0.38
N ILE A 625 21.43 -0.81 -0.68
CA ILE A 625 21.54 0.23 -1.69
C ILE A 625 20.31 0.15 -2.61
N GLU A 626 19.54 1.24 -2.68
CA GLU A 626 18.41 1.39 -3.60
C GLU A 626 18.76 2.23 -4.83
N ASP A 627 19.77 3.11 -4.71
CA ASP A 627 20.22 3.97 -5.80
C ASP A 627 21.65 4.50 -5.53
N ALA A 628 22.30 5.02 -6.57
CA ALA A 628 23.59 5.70 -6.45
C ALA A 628 23.72 6.79 -7.53
N ALA A 629 24.53 7.78 -7.26
CA ALA A 629 24.81 8.84 -8.22
C ALA A 629 26.28 9.24 -8.19
N THR A 630 26.82 9.64 -9.32
CA THR A 630 28.13 10.31 -9.37
C THR A 630 27.97 11.70 -8.76
N PRO A 631 28.84 12.15 -7.83
CA PRO A 631 28.82 13.50 -7.31
C PRO A 631 28.87 14.52 -8.47
N PRO A 632 28.05 15.59 -8.43
CA PRO A 632 28.16 16.65 -9.43
C PRO A 632 29.59 17.20 -9.38
N GLN A 633 30.22 17.39 -10.53
CA GLN A 633 31.57 17.98 -10.60
C GLN A 633 31.52 19.34 -9.90
N SER A 634 32.29 19.52 -8.83
CA SER A 634 32.46 20.80 -8.21
C SER A 634 33.06 21.76 -9.22
N VAL A 635 32.41 22.91 -9.45
CA VAL A 635 32.92 24.00 -10.31
C VAL A 635 34.17 24.67 -9.70
N PHE A 636 34.70 24.11 -8.61
CA PHE A 636 35.90 24.58 -7.92
C PHE A 636 37.04 23.56 -8.12
N GLY A 637 37.96 23.88 -9.00
CA GLY A 637 39.26 23.21 -8.96
C GLY A 637 40.01 23.05 -10.26
N ALA A 638 40.16 24.11 -11.02
CA ALA A 638 41.39 24.26 -11.84
C ALA A 638 42.25 25.34 -11.19
N GLY A 639 43.15 24.95 -10.31
CA GLY A 639 44.10 25.90 -9.75
C GLY A 639 44.67 25.48 -8.41
N GLY A 640 45.83 24.84 -8.44
CA GLY A 640 46.67 24.75 -7.25
C GLY A 640 47.56 23.51 -7.17
N ASP A 641 48.57 23.45 -8.06
CA ASP A 641 49.84 22.79 -7.69
C ASP A 641 50.34 23.36 -6.34
N ARG A 642 50.48 22.52 -5.34
CA ARG A 642 51.64 22.50 -4.42
C ARG A 642 51.62 21.24 -3.55
#